data_1474a9fcd589680bf0911674eaa861b7
#
_entry.id   1474a9fcd589680bf0911674eaa861b7
#
_cell.length_a   1.000
_cell.length_b   1.000
_cell.length_c   1.000
_cell.angle_alpha   90.00
_cell.angle_beta   90.00
_cell.angle_gamma   90.00
#
_symmetry.space_group_name_H-M   'P 1'
#
loop_
_entity.id
_entity.type
_entity.pdbx_description
1 polymer ?
#
loop_
_entity_poly.entity_id
_entity_poly.type
_entity_poly.pdbx_seq_one_letter_code
_entity_poly.pdbx_strand_id
1 'polypeptide(L)'
;MVDFPKSLSPKRVLKLLQAEKNTHSALALLDSATRHPNYSHSPDVFHHILRRLFHPNLVSHVTRVLQLIRTQKCQCPEDVALTVIKAYTKNSMPDKALQIFHQMREIFGCEPGIRSYNALLNAFIESNQWDRAEQLFAYFETVGLVPNLQTYNTLIKISCKKRQFEKARRLLDWMWEKGLKPDVMSYGVLINALAKNGKMGDALEVFDEMPERGVSPDVMCYNILIDGWFRRGDYAEAKEVWERLVMDSGAYPNVVSYNVMISGLCKCGRFGESLEIWDRMKRNERGCDLFTCSSLINGLCKAGNVDEAEIVYKDMVGKGVMPDVVVYNAMLNGFCRDGKIGECFELWEVMEKGGCRNVVSYNILIRGLFENGKVEEAMSVWELMHEKACVADSTTYGVLIHGLCKNGYLNKALLILKEAENAGADLDIFAYSSLINWLCKEGRLDEAARLLDQMAKCGYKPNLHVCNSLIYGFIQVSKLEDAICFFKAMSTKYCSPNVVSYNTLINGLCKVRRYSDAYVFVKEMLEKGLKLDVITYGLLIDGLCQGRKIDMALNLWNQALDKGFEPDVTMYNIMIHGLCSAGKAEGALQLYFQMGCRNCDPNLVTHNTLMEGFYKIRDCGKASQIWARILKVGLRPDIISYNITLKGLCSSSRISDAVGYLEKALHHGVLPTHITWHILVRAVVNDRATSQSSWG
;
A
#
# COMPACT_ATOMS: atom_id res chain seq x y z
N MET A 1 55.41 -21.30 -10.05
CA MET A 1 56.29 -20.10 -9.91
C MET A 1 56.63 -19.65 -11.32
N VAL A 2 56.43 -18.37 -11.62
CA VAL A 2 56.81 -17.84 -12.95
C VAL A 2 58.32 -17.56 -12.89
N ASP A 3 59.11 -18.31 -13.71
CA ASP A 3 60.56 -18.06 -13.82
C ASP A 3 60.78 -16.76 -14.59
N PHE A 4 61.30 -15.77 -13.94
CA PHE A 4 61.65 -14.48 -14.50
C PHE A 4 63.07 -14.52 -15.08
N PRO A 5 63.33 -13.87 -16.23
CA PRO A 5 64.67 -13.76 -16.82
C PRO A 5 65.59 -12.95 -15.90
N LYS A 6 66.93 -13.16 -16.03
CA LYS A 6 67.97 -12.54 -15.20
C LYS A 6 67.89 -10.99 -15.06
N SER A 7 67.18 -10.29 -15.96
CA SER A 7 66.87 -8.86 -15.84
C SER A 7 65.36 -8.63 -15.93
N LEU A 8 64.74 -8.16 -14.86
CA LEU A 8 63.33 -7.87 -14.79
C LEU A 8 63.11 -6.34 -14.80
N SER A 9 62.29 -5.85 -15.77
CA SER A 9 61.97 -4.40 -15.82
C SER A 9 60.54 -4.16 -15.41
N PRO A 10 60.21 -2.99 -14.78
CA PRO A 10 58.86 -2.62 -14.36
C PRO A 10 57.83 -2.63 -15.49
N LYS A 11 58.25 -2.21 -16.72
CA LYS A 11 57.40 -2.26 -17.90
C LYS A 11 56.99 -3.67 -18.29
N ARG A 12 57.85 -4.64 -18.11
CA ARG A 12 57.56 -6.04 -18.41
C ARG A 12 56.61 -6.66 -17.40
N VAL A 13 56.83 -6.36 -16.12
CA VAL A 13 55.90 -6.77 -15.00
C VAL A 13 54.52 -6.16 -15.22
N LEU A 14 54.44 -4.90 -15.60
CA LEU A 14 53.14 -4.25 -15.89
C LEU A 14 52.38 -4.92 -17.03
N LYS A 15 53.08 -5.29 -18.16
CA LYS A 15 52.47 -6.03 -19.28
C LYS A 15 51.96 -7.41 -18.84
N LEU A 16 52.71 -8.12 -18.00
CA LEU A 16 52.29 -9.42 -17.45
C LEU A 16 51.07 -9.29 -16.55
N LEU A 17 51.03 -8.26 -15.70
CA LEU A 17 49.89 -7.97 -14.85
C LEU A 17 48.63 -7.54 -15.64
N GLN A 18 48.85 -6.85 -16.77
CA GLN A 18 47.74 -6.46 -17.67
C GLN A 18 47.15 -7.67 -18.41
N ALA A 19 47.99 -8.65 -18.77
CA ALA A 19 47.56 -9.88 -19.45
C ALA A 19 46.84 -10.87 -18.53
N GLU A 20 47.15 -10.84 -17.22
CA GLU A 20 46.56 -11.76 -16.24
C GLU A 20 45.15 -11.29 -15.88
N LYS A 21 44.14 -12.16 -16.07
CA LYS A 21 42.74 -11.84 -15.73
C LYS A 21 42.40 -12.08 -14.27
N ASN A 22 43.03 -13.08 -13.62
CA ASN A 22 42.75 -13.44 -12.23
C ASN A 22 43.52 -12.56 -11.26
N THR A 23 42.83 -11.92 -10.32
CA THR A 23 43.43 -10.99 -9.37
C THR A 23 44.37 -11.69 -8.36
N HIS A 24 44.07 -12.92 -7.93
CA HIS A 24 44.93 -13.70 -7.05
C HIS A 24 46.22 -14.11 -7.77
N SER A 25 46.16 -14.52 -9.03
CA SER A 25 47.34 -14.80 -9.85
C SER A 25 48.19 -13.54 -10.07
N ALA A 26 47.52 -12.38 -10.28
CA ALA A 26 48.23 -11.10 -10.40
C ALA A 26 48.97 -10.71 -9.11
N LEU A 27 48.40 -10.96 -7.92
CA LEU A 27 49.06 -10.76 -6.64
C LEU A 27 50.24 -11.71 -6.48
N ALA A 28 50.11 -12.98 -6.85
CA ALA A 28 51.21 -13.94 -6.82
C ALA A 28 52.36 -13.55 -7.76
N LEU A 29 52.04 -12.99 -8.94
CA LEU A 29 53.03 -12.43 -9.88
C LEU A 29 53.76 -11.22 -9.27
N LEU A 30 53.04 -10.32 -8.59
CA LEU A 30 53.63 -9.17 -7.89
C LEU A 30 54.61 -9.63 -6.83
N ASP A 31 54.22 -10.61 -6.00
CA ASP A 31 55.06 -11.18 -4.97
C ASP A 31 56.32 -11.88 -5.51
N SER A 32 56.15 -12.62 -6.61
CA SER A 32 57.26 -13.29 -7.27
C SER A 32 58.27 -12.29 -7.86
N ALA A 33 57.74 -11.20 -8.46
CA ALA A 33 58.57 -10.10 -8.96
C ALA A 33 59.30 -9.36 -7.81
N THR A 34 58.66 -9.17 -6.65
CA THR A 34 59.26 -8.51 -5.49
C THR A 34 60.48 -9.30 -4.92
N ARG A 35 60.51 -10.63 -5.07
CA ARG A 35 61.63 -11.50 -4.61
C ARG A 35 62.83 -11.50 -5.56
N HIS A 36 62.70 -10.88 -6.74
CA HIS A 36 63.78 -10.87 -7.72
C HIS A 36 64.89 -9.88 -7.28
N PRO A 37 66.19 -10.31 -7.24
CA PRO A 37 67.28 -9.42 -6.86
C PRO A 37 67.38 -8.23 -7.84
N ASN A 38 67.62 -7.04 -7.29
CA ASN A 38 67.76 -5.79 -8.06
C ASN A 38 66.49 -5.30 -8.82
N TYR A 39 65.29 -5.71 -8.36
CA TYR A 39 64.05 -5.23 -8.93
C TYR A 39 63.28 -4.36 -7.93
N SER A 40 62.80 -3.21 -8.41
CA SER A 40 61.83 -2.37 -7.70
C SER A 40 60.63 -2.07 -8.57
N HIS A 41 59.45 -2.07 -7.97
CA HIS A 41 58.22 -1.74 -8.70
C HIS A 41 58.15 -0.26 -9.06
N SER A 42 57.52 0.04 -10.22
CA SER A 42 57.19 1.42 -10.57
C SER A 42 55.80 1.80 -10.02
N PRO A 43 55.50 3.13 -9.90
CA PRO A 43 54.19 3.61 -9.50
C PRO A 43 53.03 3.05 -10.36
N ASP A 44 53.26 2.84 -11.65
CA ASP A 44 52.25 2.30 -12.58
C ASP A 44 51.86 0.85 -12.25
N VAL A 45 52.82 0.05 -11.79
CA VAL A 45 52.60 -1.34 -11.36
C VAL A 45 51.70 -1.34 -10.12
N PHE A 46 52.03 -0.50 -9.13
CA PHE A 46 51.21 -0.35 -7.92
C PHE A 46 49.83 0.17 -8.21
N HIS A 47 49.69 1.19 -9.09
CA HIS A 47 48.42 1.75 -9.50
C HIS A 47 47.55 0.68 -10.18
N HIS A 48 48.09 -0.11 -11.10
CA HIS A 48 47.38 -1.14 -11.80
C HIS A 48 46.85 -2.23 -10.86
N ILE A 49 47.65 -2.71 -9.93
CA ILE A 49 47.26 -3.77 -8.97
C ILE A 49 46.19 -3.23 -7.99
N LEU A 50 46.37 -2.02 -7.45
CA LEU A 50 45.45 -1.39 -6.51
C LEU A 50 44.06 -1.17 -7.13
N ARG A 51 43.99 -0.84 -8.43
CA ARG A 51 42.69 -0.72 -9.16
C ARG A 51 41.90 -2.04 -9.18
N ARG A 52 42.56 -3.17 -9.12
CA ARG A 52 41.92 -4.50 -9.09
C ARG A 52 41.42 -4.91 -7.70
N LEU A 53 41.92 -4.27 -6.64
CA LEU A 53 41.61 -4.60 -5.25
C LEU A 53 40.38 -3.87 -4.68
N PHE A 54 39.49 -3.34 -5.55
CA PHE A 54 38.27 -2.65 -5.10
C PHE A 54 37.15 -3.58 -4.59
N HIS A 55 37.30 -4.89 -4.78
CA HIS A 55 36.29 -5.85 -4.35
C HIS A 55 36.41 -6.10 -2.82
N PRO A 56 35.28 -6.21 -2.05
CA PRO A 56 35.29 -6.41 -0.61
C PRO A 56 36.21 -7.50 -0.09
N ASN A 57 36.22 -8.66 -0.78
CA ASN A 57 37.03 -9.82 -0.41
C ASN A 57 38.53 -9.62 -0.63
N LEU A 58 38.96 -8.58 -1.33
CA LEU A 58 40.33 -8.31 -1.75
C LEU A 58 40.97 -7.12 -1.00
N VAL A 59 40.16 -6.34 -0.27
CA VAL A 59 40.61 -5.13 0.44
C VAL A 59 41.71 -5.43 1.47
N SER A 60 41.72 -6.63 2.07
CA SER A 60 42.80 -7.07 2.97
C SER A 60 44.20 -7.07 2.31
N HIS A 61 44.26 -7.31 1.01
CA HIS A 61 45.51 -7.29 0.24
C HIS A 61 46.03 -5.86 -0.01
N VAL A 62 45.18 -4.82 0.11
CA VAL A 62 45.64 -3.42 -0.03
C VAL A 62 46.70 -3.09 1.00
N THR A 63 46.53 -3.51 2.25
CA THR A 63 47.52 -3.29 3.32
C THR A 63 48.89 -3.89 2.98
N ARG A 64 48.89 -5.07 2.33
CA ARG A 64 50.14 -5.73 1.88
C ARG A 64 50.83 -4.92 0.78
N VAL A 65 50.07 -4.43 -0.21
CA VAL A 65 50.63 -3.60 -1.29
C VAL A 65 51.19 -2.28 -0.72
N LEU A 66 50.51 -1.67 0.25
CA LEU A 66 50.99 -0.46 0.93
C LEU A 66 52.31 -0.71 1.66
N GLN A 67 52.47 -1.88 2.33
CA GLN A 67 53.74 -2.25 2.95
C GLN A 67 54.85 -2.38 1.91
N LEU A 68 54.58 -2.92 0.73
CA LEU A 68 55.56 -3.00 -0.36
C LEU A 68 55.96 -1.61 -0.86
N ILE A 69 55.05 -0.69 -1.04
CA ILE A 69 55.35 0.70 -1.41
C ILE A 69 56.28 1.35 -0.37
N ARG A 70 55.94 1.19 0.90
CA ARG A 70 56.73 1.73 2.04
C ARG A 70 58.15 1.13 2.11
N THR A 71 58.30 -0.19 1.99
CA THR A 71 59.58 -0.88 2.04
C THR A 71 60.50 -0.52 0.87
N GLN A 72 59.93 -0.34 -0.31
CA GLN A 72 60.67 0.06 -1.53
C GLN A 72 60.90 1.57 -1.64
N LYS A 73 60.39 2.39 -0.70
CA LYS A 73 60.45 3.86 -0.71
C LYS A 73 60.11 4.46 -2.09
N CYS A 74 59.09 3.86 -2.77
CA CYS A 74 58.71 4.25 -4.08
C CYS A 74 57.94 5.58 -4.02
N GLN A 75 58.47 6.64 -4.64
CA GLN A 75 57.70 7.89 -4.80
C GLN A 75 56.58 7.69 -5.79
N CYS A 76 55.35 7.76 -5.29
CA CYS A 76 54.14 7.57 -6.09
C CYS A 76 53.41 8.91 -6.28
N PRO A 77 52.81 9.16 -7.46
CA PRO A 77 51.93 10.33 -7.69
C PRO A 77 50.67 10.19 -6.85
N GLU A 78 50.00 11.33 -6.58
CA GLU A 78 48.71 11.41 -5.85
C GLU A 78 47.66 10.41 -6.33
N ASP A 79 47.64 10.08 -7.63
CA ASP A 79 46.69 9.14 -8.22
C ASP A 79 46.70 7.74 -7.62
N VAL A 80 47.88 7.28 -7.14
CA VAL A 80 48.04 5.98 -6.45
C VAL A 80 47.33 6.03 -5.10
N ALA A 81 47.60 7.08 -4.32
CA ALA A 81 46.96 7.30 -3.02
C ALA A 81 45.43 7.48 -3.16
N LEU A 82 44.99 8.22 -4.14
CA LEU A 82 43.57 8.38 -4.48
C LEU A 82 42.89 7.05 -4.78
N THR A 83 43.59 6.13 -5.48
CA THR A 83 43.07 4.79 -5.76
C THR A 83 42.82 3.99 -4.49
N VAL A 84 43.74 4.10 -3.51
CA VAL A 84 43.59 3.44 -2.20
C VAL A 84 42.43 4.06 -1.39
N ILE A 85 42.35 5.39 -1.31
CA ILE A 85 41.23 6.09 -0.63
C ILE A 85 39.89 5.66 -1.22
N LYS A 86 39.77 5.65 -2.55
CA LYS A 86 38.55 5.19 -3.25
C LYS A 86 38.23 3.72 -2.99
N ALA A 87 39.22 2.84 -2.87
CA ALA A 87 39.03 1.43 -2.52
C ALA A 87 38.42 1.27 -1.12
N TYR A 88 38.94 1.99 -0.14
CA TYR A 88 38.39 2.00 1.22
C TYR A 88 37.00 2.65 1.29
N THR A 89 36.75 3.72 0.51
CA THR A 89 35.45 4.35 0.40
C THR A 89 34.37 3.37 -0.07
N LYS A 90 34.63 2.67 -1.18
CA LYS A 90 33.69 1.65 -1.73
C LYS A 90 33.37 0.52 -0.75
N ASN A 91 34.27 0.25 0.18
CA ASN A 91 34.12 -0.80 1.19
C ASN A 91 33.66 -0.25 2.56
N SER A 92 33.14 0.98 2.62
CA SER A 92 32.62 1.61 3.82
C SER A 92 33.62 1.63 5.00
N MET A 93 34.91 1.89 4.70
CA MET A 93 36.00 1.95 5.69
C MET A 93 36.61 3.37 5.76
N PRO A 94 35.87 4.39 6.24
CA PRO A 94 36.32 5.79 6.22
C PRO A 94 37.53 6.04 7.15
N ASP A 95 37.65 5.30 8.25
CA ASP A 95 38.77 5.45 9.18
C ASP A 95 40.12 5.01 8.56
N LYS A 96 40.09 3.94 7.74
CA LYS A 96 41.27 3.53 6.97
C LYS A 96 41.59 4.52 5.86
N ALA A 97 40.60 5.08 5.22
CA ALA A 97 40.79 6.14 4.23
C ALA A 97 41.46 7.38 4.87
N LEU A 98 41.00 7.80 6.06
CA LEU A 98 41.59 8.88 6.83
C LEU A 98 43.02 8.58 7.24
N GLN A 99 43.28 7.36 7.71
CA GLN A 99 44.67 6.93 8.10
C GLN A 99 45.63 7.03 6.91
N ILE A 100 45.21 6.56 5.73
CA ILE A 100 46.01 6.67 4.49
C ILE A 100 46.25 8.13 4.14
N PHE A 101 45.22 8.96 4.24
CA PHE A 101 45.30 10.38 3.94
C PHE A 101 46.39 11.06 4.83
N HIS A 102 46.40 10.82 6.11
CA HIS A 102 47.44 11.36 7.02
C HIS A 102 48.84 10.80 6.75
N GLN A 103 48.93 9.57 6.25
CA GLN A 103 50.20 8.91 5.95
C GLN A 103 50.64 9.08 4.49
N MET A 104 49.97 9.93 3.67
CA MET A 104 50.31 10.08 2.25
C MET A 104 51.78 10.48 2.02
N ARG A 105 52.29 11.43 2.80
CA ARG A 105 53.68 11.85 2.72
C ARG A 105 54.68 10.75 3.08
N GLU A 106 54.36 9.96 4.10
CA GLU A 106 55.21 8.87 4.59
C GLU A 106 55.23 7.66 3.66
N ILE A 107 54.04 7.26 3.14
CA ILE A 107 53.90 6.03 2.32
C ILE A 107 54.19 6.30 0.84
N PHE A 108 53.70 7.39 0.30
CA PHE A 108 53.74 7.66 -1.15
C PHE A 108 54.75 8.75 -1.53
N GLY A 109 55.25 9.51 -0.54
CA GLY A 109 56.16 10.63 -0.79
C GLY A 109 55.50 11.84 -1.44
N CYS A 110 54.15 11.95 -1.40
CA CYS A 110 53.37 13.06 -1.97
C CYS A 110 52.53 13.73 -0.88
N GLU A 111 52.34 15.05 -1.02
CA GLU A 111 51.42 15.81 -0.15
C GLU A 111 49.96 15.64 -0.62
N PRO A 112 48.98 15.62 0.31
CA PRO A 112 47.58 15.60 -0.05
C PRO A 112 47.16 16.86 -0.80
N GLY A 113 46.68 16.71 -2.03
CA GLY A 113 46.11 17.78 -2.81
C GLY A 113 44.57 17.87 -2.72
N ILE A 114 43.97 18.85 -3.40
CA ILE A 114 42.51 19.02 -3.46
C ILE A 114 41.75 17.74 -3.81
N ARG A 115 42.33 16.93 -4.71
CA ARG A 115 41.71 15.65 -5.15
C ARG A 115 41.66 14.64 -4.01
N SER A 116 42.68 14.57 -3.15
CA SER A 116 42.73 13.69 -1.98
C SER A 116 41.73 14.13 -0.91
N TYR A 117 41.63 15.42 -0.66
CA TYR A 117 40.62 15.98 0.24
C TYR A 117 39.19 15.67 -0.23
N ASN A 118 38.89 15.90 -1.51
CA ASN A 118 37.57 15.61 -2.06
C ASN A 118 37.24 14.11 -2.03
N ALA A 119 38.23 13.23 -2.23
CA ALA A 119 38.03 11.79 -2.11
C ALA A 119 37.71 11.37 -0.67
N LEU A 120 38.37 11.99 0.32
CA LEU A 120 38.11 11.72 1.75
C LEU A 120 36.75 12.31 2.20
N LEU A 121 36.37 13.50 1.72
CA LEU A 121 35.02 14.05 1.94
C LEU A 121 33.95 13.09 1.45
N ASN A 122 34.12 12.56 0.24
CA ASN A 122 33.19 11.55 -0.29
C ASN A 122 33.15 10.27 0.55
N ALA A 123 34.30 9.84 1.12
CA ALA A 123 34.34 8.66 2.01
C ALA A 123 33.48 8.87 3.28
N PHE A 124 33.56 10.04 3.88
CA PHE A 124 32.71 10.39 5.04
C PHE A 124 31.23 10.48 4.67
N ILE A 125 30.90 11.03 3.49
CA ILE A 125 29.52 11.14 2.99
C ILE A 125 28.90 9.75 2.77
N GLU A 126 29.59 8.86 2.08
CA GLU A 126 29.11 7.50 1.81
C GLU A 126 28.92 6.67 3.10
N SER A 127 29.70 7.00 4.14
CA SER A 127 29.61 6.39 5.46
C SER A 127 28.67 7.12 6.44
N ASN A 128 27.89 8.12 5.98
CA ASN A 128 26.99 8.96 6.77
C ASN A 128 27.66 9.72 7.94
N GLN A 129 28.95 10.01 7.86
CA GLN A 129 29.71 10.73 8.89
C GLN A 129 29.82 12.23 8.56
N TRP A 130 28.67 12.90 8.51
CA TRP A 130 28.53 14.29 8.04
C TRP A 130 29.33 15.31 8.86
N ASP A 131 29.43 15.13 10.18
CA ASP A 131 30.14 16.06 11.09
C ASP A 131 31.64 16.01 10.86
N ARG A 132 32.20 14.81 10.61
CA ARG A 132 33.63 14.67 10.27
C ARG A 132 33.95 15.27 8.90
N ALA A 133 33.02 15.22 7.96
CA ALA A 133 33.18 15.85 6.67
C ALA A 133 33.21 17.39 6.80
N GLU A 134 32.36 17.99 7.64
CA GLU A 134 32.41 19.45 7.90
C GLU A 134 33.68 19.88 8.63
N GLN A 135 34.15 19.09 9.61
CA GLN A 135 35.42 19.33 10.30
C GLN A 135 36.60 19.29 9.32
N LEU A 136 36.60 18.31 8.41
CA LEU A 136 37.63 18.22 7.39
C LEU A 136 37.62 19.45 6.45
N PHE A 137 36.43 19.98 6.14
CA PHE A 137 36.30 21.19 5.32
C PHE A 137 36.83 22.43 6.07
N ALA A 138 36.52 22.58 7.35
CA ALA A 138 37.07 23.67 8.16
C ALA A 138 38.62 23.63 8.20
N TYR A 139 39.22 22.44 8.27
CA TYR A 139 40.66 22.25 8.18
C TYR A 139 41.23 22.62 6.80
N PHE A 140 40.45 22.46 5.71
CA PHE A 140 40.78 22.81 4.34
C PHE A 140 41.13 24.29 4.21
N GLU A 141 40.33 25.16 4.83
CA GLU A 141 40.57 26.61 4.83
C GLU A 141 41.84 27.00 5.58
N THR A 142 42.19 26.29 6.66
CA THR A 142 43.40 26.55 7.48
C THR A 142 44.68 26.19 6.74
N VAL A 143 44.63 25.24 5.81
CA VAL A 143 45.79 24.80 4.99
C VAL A 143 46.02 25.68 3.78
N GLY A 144 45.11 26.67 3.50
CA GLY A 144 45.21 27.58 2.39
C GLY A 144 44.95 26.98 1.00
N LEU A 145 44.29 25.83 0.96
CA LEU A 145 43.85 25.21 -0.30
C LEU A 145 42.59 25.93 -0.84
N VAL A 146 42.54 26.23 -2.11
CA VAL A 146 41.37 26.86 -2.73
C VAL A 146 40.34 25.81 -3.13
N PRO A 147 39.12 25.81 -2.54
CA PRO A 147 38.05 24.88 -2.91
C PRO A 147 37.70 25.01 -4.40
N ASN A 148 37.49 23.88 -5.06
CA ASN A 148 37.05 23.82 -6.45
C ASN A 148 35.54 23.50 -6.54
N LEU A 149 34.99 23.50 -7.76
CA LEU A 149 33.59 23.18 -8.05
C LEU A 149 33.14 21.87 -7.39
N GLN A 150 33.97 20.83 -7.48
CA GLN A 150 33.67 19.53 -6.87
C GLN A 150 33.58 19.59 -5.34
N THR A 151 34.44 20.42 -4.70
CA THR A 151 34.41 20.62 -3.24
C THR A 151 33.09 21.25 -2.81
N TYR A 152 32.65 22.32 -3.51
CA TYR A 152 31.38 22.98 -3.21
C TYR A 152 30.18 22.05 -3.48
N ASN A 153 30.16 21.29 -4.57
CA ASN A 153 29.11 20.32 -4.86
C ASN A 153 29.00 19.26 -3.73
N THR A 154 30.14 18.88 -3.18
CA THR A 154 30.20 17.97 -2.05
C THR A 154 29.61 18.59 -0.77
N LEU A 155 29.92 19.86 -0.50
CA LEU A 155 29.37 20.60 0.65
C LEU A 155 27.87 20.86 0.53
N ILE A 156 27.38 21.21 -0.67
CA ILE A 156 25.95 21.31 -0.95
C ILE A 156 25.27 19.97 -0.63
N LYS A 157 25.85 18.85 -1.09
CA LYS A 157 25.33 17.52 -0.79
C LYS A 157 25.29 17.22 0.72
N ILE A 158 26.32 17.60 1.49
CA ILE A 158 26.35 17.46 2.96
C ILE A 158 25.22 18.29 3.59
N SER A 159 25.13 19.58 3.23
CA SER A 159 24.11 20.48 3.78
C SER A 159 22.71 19.99 3.47
N CYS A 160 22.46 19.47 2.26
CA CYS A 160 21.21 18.85 1.84
C CYS A 160 20.86 17.61 2.67
N LYS A 161 21.84 16.75 2.96
CA LYS A 161 21.64 15.56 3.79
C LYS A 161 21.31 15.90 5.25
N LYS A 162 21.89 16.98 5.77
CA LYS A 162 21.57 17.53 7.10
C LYS A 162 20.25 18.36 7.10
N ARG A 163 19.53 18.43 5.99
CA ARG A 163 18.32 19.26 5.80
C ARG A 163 18.55 20.77 6.03
N GLN A 164 19.78 21.25 5.86
CA GLN A 164 20.18 22.67 5.98
C GLN A 164 20.10 23.33 4.60
N PHE A 165 18.91 23.45 4.03
CA PHE A 165 18.72 23.91 2.64
C PHE A 165 19.15 25.36 2.45
N GLU A 166 18.91 26.22 3.43
CA GLU A 166 19.37 27.62 3.40
C GLU A 166 20.91 27.73 3.31
N LYS A 167 21.61 26.87 4.04
CA LYS A 167 23.08 26.79 3.96
C LYS A 167 23.51 26.29 2.59
N ALA A 168 22.81 25.31 2.02
CA ALA A 168 23.11 24.80 0.69
C ALA A 168 22.87 25.88 -0.40
N ARG A 169 21.83 26.71 -0.27
CA ARG A 169 21.56 27.84 -1.18
C ARG A 169 22.66 28.90 -1.09
N ARG A 170 23.04 29.30 0.14
CA ARG A 170 24.15 30.22 0.34
C ARG A 170 25.48 29.72 -0.23
N LEU A 171 25.74 28.44 -0.24
CA LEU A 171 26.93 27.86 -0.87
C LEU A 171 26.93 28.06 -2.39
N LEU A 172 25.77 27.98 -3.06
CA LEU A 172 25.63 28.36 -4.48
C LEU A 172 25.94 29.83 -4.72
N ASP A 173 25.43 30.73 -3.88
CA ASP A 173 25.69 32.17 -3.99
C ASP A 173 27.18 32.48 -3.75
N TRP A 174 27.82 31.88 -2.74
CA TRP A 174 29.25 32.03 -2.50
C TRP A 174 30.12 31.55 -3.67
N MET A 175 29.69 30.50 -4.39
CA MET A 175 30.40 30.08 -5.60
C MET A 175 30.43 31.21 -6.63
N TRP A 176 29.31 31.91 -6.84
CA TRP A 176 29.24 33.07 -7.75
C TRP A 176 30.11 34.22 -7.26
N GLU A 177 30.06 34.57 -5.99
CA GLU A 177 30.88 35.65 -5.41
C GLU A 177 32.40 35.40 -5.54
N LYS A 178 32.81 34.12 -5.48
CA LYS A 178 34.20 33.68 -5.65
C LYS A 178 34.61 33.45 -7.11
N GLY A 179 33.73 33.75 -8.07
CA GLY A 179 34.00 33.57 -9.49
C GLY A 179 33.99 32.13 -10.00
N LEU A 180 33.53 31.20 -9.16
CA LEU A 180 33.32 29.81 -9.53
C LEU A 180 31.90 29.67 -10.04
N LYS A 181 31.69 29.43 -11.33
CA LYS A 181 30.34 29.23 -11.89
C LYS A 181 29.79 27.88 -11.47
N PRO A 182 28.66 27.83 -10.69
CA PRO A 182 27.96 26.59 -10.45
C PRO A 182 27.53 25.91 -11.75
N ASP A 183 27.58 24.60 -11.79
CA ASP A 183 27.13 23.79 -12.93
C ASP A 183 25.74 23.21 -12.70
N VAL A 184 25.19 22.51 -13.69
CA VAL A 184 23.91 21.82 -13.60
C VAL A 184 23.88 20.83 -12.44
N MET A 185 25.04 20.21 -12.12
CA MET A 185 25.14 19.28 -10.98
C MET A 185 25.01 19.98 -9.63
N SER A 186 25.54 21.23 -9.49
CA SER A 186 25.43 22.03 -8.26
C SER A 186 23.96 22.31 -7.93
N TYR A 187 23.20 22.76 -8.92
CA TYR A 187 21.75 23.02 -8.77
C TYR A 187 20.96 21.73 -8.62
N GLY A 188 21.23 20.72 -9.45
CA GLY A 188 20.52 19.44 -9.44
C GLY A 188 20.59 18.71 -8.09
N VAL A 189 21.72 18.81 -7.37
CA VAL A 189 21.84 18.24 -6.00
C VAL A 189 20.89 18.93 -5.04
N LEU A 190 20.77 20.26 -5.09
CA LEU A 190 19.88 21.02 -4.21
C LEU A 190 18.40 20.78 -4.59
N ILE A 191 18.05 20.85 -5.88
CA ILE A 191 16.69 20.58 -6.38
C ILE A 191 16.23 19.19 -5.96
N ASN A 192 17.06 18.16 -6.15
CA ASN A 192 16.74 16.79 -5.76
C ASN A 192 16.52 16.63 -4.24
N ALA A 193 17.33 17.33 -3.45
CA ALA A 193 17.20 17.27 -2.00
C ALA A 193 15.93 17.97 -1.50
N LEU A 194 15.59 19.14 -2.08
CA LEU A 194 14.34 19.87 -1.78
C LEU A 194 13.12 19.05 -2.18
N ALA A 195 13.11 18.50 -3.41
CA ALA A 195 12.03 17.65 -3.91
C ALA A 195 11.80 16.40 -3.04
N LYS A 196 12.86 15.69 -2.64
CA LYS A 196 12.77 14.52 -1.75
C LYS A 196 12.24 14.84 -0.35
N ASN A 197 12.41 16.07 0.12
CA ASN A 197 11.89 16.53 1.40
C ASN A 197 10.53 17.24 1.30
N GLY A 198 9.87 17.18 0.14
CA GLY A 198 8.54 17.74 -0.09
C GLY A 198 8.48 19.25 -0.23
N LYS A 199 9.64 19.94 -0.29
CA LYS A 199 9.77 21.40 -0.50
C LYS A 199 9.76 21.74 -1.99
N MET A 200 8.63 21.46 -2.66
CA MET A 200 8.54 21.57 -4.12
C MET A 200 8.57 23.03 -4.61
N GLY A 201 7.99 23.98 -3.84
CA GLY A 201 8.07 25.42 -4.16
C GLY A 201 9.51 25.92 -4.19
N ASP A 202 10.28 25.63 -3.12
CA ASP A 202 11.70 26.02 -3.04
C ASP A 202 12.52 25.34 -4.17
N ALA A 203 12.17 24.08 -4.54
CA ALA A 203 12.83 23.37 -5.62
C ALA A 203 12.57 24.01 -6.99
N LEU A 204 11.35 24.48 -7.23
CA LEU A 204 10.96 25.15 -8.46
C LEU A 204 11.62 26.53 -8.56
N GLU A 205 11.68 27.31 -7.45
CA GLU A 205 12.42 28.59 -7.42
C GLU A 205 13.89 28.42 -7.81
N VAL A 206 14.58 27.43 -7.22
CA VAL A 206 15.99 27.13 -7.55
C VAL A 206 16.14 26.70 -9.01
N PHE A 207 15.17 25.99 -9.56
CA PHE A 207 15.15 25.57 -10.96
C PHE A 207 14.95 26.76 -11.89
N ASP A 208 14.04 27.70 -11.58
CA ASP A 208 13.75 28.89 -12.39
C ASP A 208 14.88 29.91 -12.32
N GLU A 209 15.68 29.98 -11.24
CA GLU A 209 16.90 30.78 -11.15
C GLU A 209 18.03 30.31 -12.08
N MET A 210 18.05 29.01 -12.49
CA MET A 210 19.15 28.47 -13.31
C MET A 210 19.34 29.24 -14.64
N PRO A 211 18.30 29.40 -15.48
CA PRO A 211 18.44 30.14 -16.75
C PRO A 211 18.81 31.61 -16.54
N GLU A 212 18.26 32.25 -15.50
CA GLU A 212 18.56 33.66 -15.17
C GLU A 212 20.06 33.87 -14.87
N ARG A 213 20.68 32.86 -14.26
CA ARG A 213 22.11 32.83 -13.96
C ARG A 213 22.98 32.23 -15.09
N GLY A 214 22.39 31.95 -16.27
CA GLY A 214 23.09 31.44 -17.44
C GLY A 214 23.48 29.96 -17.36
N VAL A 215 22.74 29.17 -16.58
CA VAL A 215 22.87 27.70 -16.48
C VAL A 215 21.61 27.05 -17.03
N SER A 216 21.67 26.41 -18.19
CA SER A 216 20.50 25.73 -18.75
C SER A 216 20.19 24.44 -17.98
N PRO A 217 18.94 24.22 -17.50
CA PRO A 217 18.52 22.99 -16.89
C PRO A 217 18.67 21.81 -17.86
N ASP A 218 19.08 20.67 -17.35
CA ASP A 218 19.10 19.43 -18.11
C ASP A 218 17.83 18.58 -17.88
N VAL A 219 17.67 17.54 -18.69
CA VAL A 219 16.55 16.60 -18.59
C VAL A 219 16.43 15.96 -17.19
N MET A 220 17.55 15.83 -16.47
CA MET A 220 17.56 15.25 -15.12
C MET A 220 16.87 16.18 -14.12
N CYS A 221 17.10 17.52 -14.21
CA CYS A 221 16.45 18.50 -13.36
C CYS A 221 14.93 18.49 -13.55
N TYR A 222 14.46 18.45 -14.81
CA TYR A 222 13.03 18.29 -15.13
C TYR A 222 12.44 16.98 -14.54
N ASN A 223 13.13 15.86 -14.72
CA ASN A 223 12.67 14.57 -14.20
C ASN A 223 12.55 14.54 -12.68
N ILE A 224 13.47 15.21 -11.97
CA ILE A 224 13.42 15.33 -10.50
C ILE A 224 12.18 16.11 -10.07
N LEU A 225 11.85 17.21 -10.73
CA LEU A 225 10.67 18.02 -10.42
C LEU A 225 9.38 17.26 -10.72
N ILE A 226 9.28 16.61 -11.88
CA ILE A 226 8.10 15.80 -12.27
C ILE A 226 7.87 14.68 -11.25
N ASP A 227 8.90 13.90 -10.90
CA ASP A 227 8.79 12.83 -9.88
C ASP A 227 8.42 13.40 -8.49
N GLY A 228 8.98 14.55 -8.13
CA GLY A 228 8.68 15.24 -6.87
C GLY A 228 7.22 15.66 -6.76
N TRP A 229 6.67 16.26 -7.80
CA TRP A 229 5.26 16.68 -7.85
C TRP A 229 4.32 15.48 -7.82
N PHE A 230 4.61 14.40 -8.56
CA PHE A 230 3.83 13.16 -8.48
C PHE A 230 3.86 12.50 -7.10
N ARG A 231 5.00 12.54 -6.40
CA ARG A 231 5.09 12.03 -5.01
C ARG A 231 4.24 12.83 -4.03
N ARG A 232 4.07 14.11 -4.29
CA ARG A 232 3.19 14.98 -3.50
C ARG A 232 1.71 14.80 -3.85
N GLY A 233 1.41 14.23 -5.01
CA GLY A 233 0.07 14.08 -5.55
C GLY A 233 -0.42 15.27 -6.38
N ASP A 234 0.44 16.27 -6.64
CA ASP A 234 0.11 17.48 -7.38
C ASP A 234 0.34 17.22 -8.89
N TYR A 235 -0.66 16.61 -9.50
CA TYR A 235 -0.64 16.24 -10.92
C TYR A 235 -0.53 17.47 -11.86
N ALA A 236 -1.22 18.56 -11.56
CA ALA A 236 -1.28 19.73 -12.43
C ALA A 236 0.12 20.34 -12.62
N GLU A 237 0.86 20.51 -11.53
CA GLU A 237 2.23 21.00 -11.53
C GLU A 237 3.19 20.05 -12.26
N ALA A 238 3.04 18.74 -12.06
CA ALA A 238 3.84 17.75 -12.77
C ALA A 238 3.64 17.85 -14.29
N LYS A 239 2.41 18.08 -14.75
CA LYS A 239 2.05 18.25 -16.15
C LYS A 239 2.63 19.55 -16.72
N GLU A 240 2.56 20.65 -15.97
CA GLU A 240 3.16 21.93 -16.40
C GLU A 240 4.66 21.79 -16.62
N VAL A 241 5.38 21.18 -15.66
CA VAL A 241 6.83 20.93 -15.80
C VAL A 241 7.13 20.01 -16.99
N TRP A 242 6.28 19.00 -17.25
CA TRP A 242 6.40 18.16 -18.45
C TRP A 242 6.22 18.94 -19.75
N GLU A 243 5.22 19.83 -19.83
CA GLU A 243 4.99 20.67 -21.01
C GLU A 243 6.16 21.63 -21.23
N ARG A 244 6.74 22.21 -20.17
CA ARG A 244 7.98 23.01 -20.24
C ARG A 244 9.14 22.20 -20.82
N LEU A 245 9.34 20.93 -20.38
CA LEU A 245 10.38 20.04 -20.93
C LEU A 245 10.16 19.75 -22.43
N VAL A 246 8.91 19.56 -22.84
CA VAL A 246 8.60 19.26 -24.27
C VAL A 246 8.83 20.49 -25.16
N MET A 247 8.64 21.70 -24.64
CA MET A 247 8.83 22.98 -25.37
C MET A 247 10.26 23.49 -25.29
N ASP A 248 11.10 22.99 -24.41
CA ASP A 248 12.48 23.43 -24.25
C ASP A 248 13.32 22.98 -25.47
N SER A 249 13.99 23.95 -26.11
CA SER A 249 14.85 23.67 -27.26
C SER A 249 16.21 23.06 -26.88
N GLY A 250 16.60 23.13 -25.62
CA GLY A 250 17.88 22.65 -25.08
C GLY A 250 17.79 21.28 -24.42
N ALA A 251 16.59 20.85 -24.02
CA ALA A 251 16.37 19.59 -23.31
C ALA A 251 15.21 18.82 -23.94
N TYR A 252 15.46 17.58 -24.38
CA TYR A 252 14.41 16.73 -24.97
C TYR A 252 14.06 15.58 -24.04
N PRO A 253 12.76 15.23 -23.87
CA PRO A 253 12.35 14.07 -23.09
C PRO A 253 13.10 12.81 -23.53
N ASN A 254 13.70 12.10 -22.61
CA ASN A 254 14.34 10.80 -22.83
C ASN A 254 13.49 9.66 -22.27
N VAL A 255 13.93 8.40 -22.42
CA VAL A 255 13.21 7.22 -21.89
C VAL A 255 12.89 7.37 -20.41
N VAL A 256 13.83 7.92 -19.61
CA VAL A 256 13.60 8.15 -18.17
C VAL A 256 12.48 9.15 -17.92
N SER A 257 12.41 10.24 -18.73
CA SER A 257 11.35 11.24 -18.62
C SER A 257 9.97 10.63 -18.87
N TYR A 258 9.85 9.83 -19.94
CA TYR A 258 8.62 9.09 -20.23
C TYR A 258 8.26 8.14 -19.11
N ASN A 259 9.23 7.41 -18.56
CA ASN A 259 9.03 6.46 -17.44
C ASN A 259 8.51 7.16 -16.17
N VAL A 260 9.10 8.31 -15.81
CA VAL A 260 8.66 9.11 -14.65
C VAL A 260 7.22 9.59 -14.86
N MET A 261 6.91 10.10 -16.05
CA MET A 261 5.58 10.60 -16.39
C MET A 261 4.53 9.48 -16.37
N ILE A 262 4.78 8.36 -17.06
CA ILE A 262 3.87 7.21 -17.11
C ILE A 262 3.64 6.63 -15.71
N SER A 263 4.72 6.39 -14.94
CA SER A 263 4.62 5.86 -13.58
C SER A 263 3.87 6.80 -12.64
N GLY A 264 4.08 8.11 -12.77
CA GLY A 264 3.38 9.12 -12.00
C GLY A 264 1.89 9.17 -12.31
N LEU A 265 1.52 9.21 -13.60
CA LEU A 265 0.14 9.17 -14.06
C LEU A 265 -0.61 7.92 -13.61
N CYS A 266 0.04 6.73 -13.71
CA CYS A 266 -0.53 5.47 -13.22
C CYS A 266 -0.79 5.52 -11.70
N LYS A 267 0.11 6.10 -10.90
CA LYS A 267 -0.07 6.26 -9.45
C LYS A 267 -1.23 7.21 -9.10
N CYS A 268 -1.46 8.24 -9.94
CA CYS A 268 -2.57 9.18 -9.78
C CYS A 268 -3.90 8.68 -10.38
N GLY A 269 -3.94 7.46 -10.93
CA GLY A 269 -5.13 6.90 -11.55
C GLY A 269 -5.51 7.51 -12.91
N ARG A 270 -4.58 8.26 -13.56
CA ARG A 270 -4.81 8.94 -14.85
C ARG A 270 -4.36 8.04 -16.02
N PHE A 271 -5.01 6.89 -16.17
CA PHE A 271 -4.57 5.84 -17.10
C PHE A 271 -4.70 6.24 -18.58
N GLY A 272 -5.75 6.96 -18.96
CA GLY A 272 -5.93 7.47 -20.34
C GLY A 272 -4.76 8.34 -20.77
N GLU A 273 -4.35 9.29 -19.93
CA GLU A 273 -3.20 10.16 -20.21
C GLU A 273 -1.86 9.37 -20.22
N SER A 274 -1.75 8.35 -19.38
CA SER A 274 -0.54 7.49 -19.40
C SER A 274 -0.40 6.72 -20.71
N LEU A 275 -1.52 6.25 -21.30
CA LEU A 275 -1.55 5.63 -22.61
C LEU A 275 -1.22 6.63 -23.74
N GLU A 276 -1.72 7.87 -23.66
CA GLU A 276 -1.36 8.93 -24.63
C GLU A 276 0.16 9.22 -24.61
N ILE A 277 0.75 9.31 -23.42
CA ILE A 277 2.20 9.52 -23.25
C ILE A 277 2.98 8.33 -23.82
N TRP A 278 2.51 7.10 -23.56
CA TRP A 278 3.11 5.88 -24.09
C TRP A 278 3.02 5.82 -25.63
N ASP A 279 1.87 6.21 -26.22
CA ASP A 279 1.73 6.30 -27.69
C ASP A 279 2.62 7.39 -28.29
N ARG A 280 2.81 8.51 -27.60
CA ARG A 280 3.75 9.56 -28.00
C ARG A 280 5.20 9.06 -27.97
N MET A 281 5.57 8.28 -26.93
CA MET A 281 6.87 7.63 -26.83
C MET A 281 7.15 6.69 -28.01
N LYS A 282 6.15 5.90 -28.40
CA LYS A 282 6.24 4.97 -29.55
C LYS A 282 6.45 5.71 -30.89
N ARG A 283 5.70 6.80 -31.10
CA ARG A 283 5.81 7.60 -32.34
C ARG A 283 7.17 8.27 -32.51
N ASN A 284 7.86 8.57 -31.42
CA ASN A 284 9.19 9.18 -31.46
C ASN A 284 10.32 8.14 -31.61
N GLU A 285 10.03 6.90 -32.04
CA GLU A 285 10.97 5.79 -32.24
C GLU A 285 11.88 5.49 -31.03
N ARG A 286 11.52 6.00 -29.85
CA ARG A 286 12.21 5.71 -28.62
C ARG A 286 11.71 4.37 -28.11
N GLY A 287 12.58 3.36 -28.12
CA GLY A 287 12.25 2.02 -27.66
C GLY A 287 11.70 2.03 -26.24
N CYS A 288 10.51 1.43 -26.04
CA CYS A 288 9.98 1.18 -24.70
C CYS A 288 10.89 0.16 -24.02
N ASP A 289 11.35 0.49 -22.82
CA ASP A 289 12.10 -0.47 -22.00
C ASP A 289 11.16 -1.33 -21.14
N LEU A 290 11.71 -2.36 -20.54
CA LEU A 290 10.97 -3.26 -19.65
C LEU A 290 10.32 -2.49 -18.49
N PHE A 291 10.99 -1.46 -17.96
CA PHE A 291 10.49 -0.66 -16.84
C PHE A 291 9.23 0.14 -17.21
N THR A 292 9.20 0.74 -18.41
CA THR A 292 8.03 1.47 -18.93
C THR A 292 6.83 0.56 -19.01
N CYS A 293 7.00 -0.59 -19.71
CA CYS A 293 5.93 -1.55 -19.91
C CYS A 293 5.44 -2.12 -18.58
N SER A 294 6.35 -2.50 -17.68
CA SER A 294 6.01 -3.02 -16.34
C SER A 294 5.20 -2.01 -15.52
N SER A 295 5.60 -0.73 -15.53
CA SER A 295 4.91 0.33 -14.81
C SER A 295 3.49 0.55 -15.33
N LEU A 296 3.33 0.58 -16.65
CA LEU A 296 2.05 0.78 -17.30
C LEU A 296 1.11 -0.42 -17.07
N ILE A 297 1.59 -1.64 -17.32
CA ILE A 297 0.83 -2.88 -17.11
C ILE A 297 0.37 -2.99 -15.66
N ASN A 298 1.28 -2.78 -14.69
CA ASN A 298 0.92 -2.83 -13.27
C ASN A 298 -0.10 -1.76 -12.87
N GLY A 299 0.03 -0.55 -13.43
CA GLY A 299 -0.95 0.54 -13.22
C GLY A 299 -2.33 0.17 -13.75
N LEU A 300 -2.42 -0.25 -15.01
CA LEU A 300 -3.66 -0.65 -15.69
C LEU A 300 -4.34 -1.83 -15.00
N CYS A 301 -3.59 -2.88 -14.65
CA CYS A 301 -4.12 -4.03 -13.91
C CYS A 301 -4.68 -3.66 -12.53
N LYS A 302 -4.02 -2.74 -11.81
CA LYS A 302 -4.54 -2.24 -10.52
C LYS A 302 -5.83 -1.45 -10.66
N ALA A 303 -6.00 -0.77 -11.78
CA ALA A 303 -7.20 0.00 -12.09
C ALA A 303 -8.39 -0.84 -12.57
N GLY A 304 -8.16 -2.10 -12.94
CA GLY A 304 -9.16 -2.95 -13.58
C GLY A 304 -9.23 -2.82 -15.11
N ASN A 305 -8.30 -2.04 -15.72
CA ASN A 305 -8.22 -1.87 -17.18
C ASN A 305 -7.33 -2.97 -17.77
N VAL A 306 -7.79 -4.20 -17.67
CA VAL A 306 -6.99 -5.39 -17.99
C VAL A 306 -6.83 -5.57 -19.50
N ASP A 307 -7.81 -5.16 -20.30
CA ASP A 307 -7.76 -5.26 -21.77
C ASP A 307 -6.67 -4.35 -22.34
N GLU A 308 -6.55 -3.11 -21.84
CA GLU A 308 -5.48 -2.19 -22.22
C GLU A 308 -4.10 -2.70 -21.77
N ALA A 309 -4.04 -3.31 -20.57
CA ALA A 309 -2.80 -3.93 -20.09
C ALA A 309 -2.35 -5.08 -21.01
N GLU A 310 -3.28 -5.87 -21.52
CA GLU A 310 -3.03 -6.96 -22.46
C GLU A 310 -2.49 -6.44 -23.82
N ILE A 311 -3.03 -5.32 -24.31
CA ILE A 311 -2.52 -4.67 -25.53
C ILE A 311 -1.06 -4.23 -25.32
N VAL A 312 -0.74 -3.60 -24.19
CA VAL A 312 0.64 -3.19 -23.87
C VAL A 312 1.56 -4.40 -23.76
N TYR A 313 1.09 -5.48 -23.12
CA TYR A 313 1.85 -6.74 -23.00
C TYR A 313 2.16 -7.36 -24.38
N LYS A 314 1.16 -7.44 -25.27
CA LYS A 314 1.33 -7.98 -26.63
C LYS A 314 2.29 -7.11 -27.47
N ASP A 315 2.19 -5.78 -27.37
CA ASP A 315 3.12 -4.85 -28.06
C ASP A 315 4.56 -5.01 -27.55
N MET A 316 4.73 -5.19 -26.23
CA MET A 316 6.04 -5.44 -25.62
C MET A 316 6.69 -6.73 -26.16
N VAL A 317 5.94 -7.83 -26.14
CA VAL A 317 6.43 -9.13 -26.64
C VAL A 317 6.70 -9.07 -28.15
N GLY A 318 5.82 -8.42 -28.93
CA GLY A 318 5.98 -8.23 -30.39
C GLY A 318 7.23 -7.43 -30.78
N LYS A 319 7.73 -6.56 -29.90
CA LYS A 319 8.98 -5.80 -30.06
C LYS A 319 10.22 -6.55 -29.54
N GLY A 320 10.06 -7.78 -29.09
CA GLY A 320 11.16 -8.61 -28.57
C GLY A 320 11.62 -8.22 -27.16
N VAL A 321 10.88 -7.37 -26.45
CA VAL A 321 11.16 -7.07 -25.04
C VAL A 321 10.60 -8.22 -24.19
N MET A 322 11.49 -9.02 -23.60
CA MET A 322 11.07 -10.19 -22.81
C MET A 322 10.46 -9.76 -21.46
N PRO A 323 9.22 -10.22 -21.14
CA PRO A 323 8.61 -9.94 -19.85
C PRO A 323 9.41 -10.57 -18.71
N ASP A 324 9.52 -9.86 -17.60
CA ASP A 324 10.07 -10.40 -16.36
C ASP A 324 8.94 -10.93 -15.43
N VAL A 325 9.34 -11.52 -14.31
CA VAL A 325 8.41 -12.06 -13.31
C VAL A 325 7.43 -11.00 -12.78
N VAL A 326 7.86 -9.72 -12.75
CA VAL A 326 7.02 -8.62 -12.26
C VAL A 326 5.87 -8.34 -13.22
N VAL A 327 6.14 -8.31 -14.53
CA VAL A 327 5.11 -8.16 -15.58
C VAL A 327 4.13 -9.31 -15.54
N TYR A 328 4.64 -10.55 -15.51
CA TYR A 328 3.79 -11.73 -15.42
C TYR A 328 2.89 -11.72 -14.18
N ASN A 329 3.43 -11.39 -13.01
CA ASN A 329 2.67 -11.31 -11.77
C ASN A 329 1.62 -10.19 -11.80
N ALA A 330 1.92 -9.05 -12.44
CA ALA A 330 0.97 -7.96 -12.62
C ALA A 330 -0.21 -8.39 -13.51
N MET A 331 0.08 -9.06 -14.65
CA MET A 331 -0.94 -9.58 -15.55
C MET A 331 -1.79 -10.68 -14.89
N LEU A 332 -1.17 -11.66 -14.21
CA LEU A 332 -1.90 -12.68 -13.44
C LEU A 332 -2.86 -12.05 -12.44
N ASN A 333 -2.38 -11.07 -11.66
CA ASN A 333 -3.23 -10.38 -10.69
C ASN A 333 -4.38 -9.61 -11.37
N GLY A 334 -4.11 -8.99 -12.52
CA GLY A 334 -5.13 -8.32 -13.33
C GLY A 334 -6.20 -9.29 -13.82
N PHE A 335 -5.82 -10.37 -14.49
CA PHE A 335 -6.74 -11.40 -14.99
C PHE A 335 -7.56 -12.06 -13.86
N CYS A 336 -6.92 -12.38 -12.73
CA CYS A 336 -7.61 -12.92 -11.57
C CYS A 336 -8.71 -11.98 -11.04
N ARG A 337 -8.43 -10.69 -10.94
CA ARG A 337 -9.39 -9.69 -10.46
C ARG A 337 -10.54 -9.44 -11.42
N ASP A 338 -10.28 -9.56 -12.73
CA ASP A 338 -11.28 -9.44 -13.81
C ASP A 338 -12.07 -10.74 -14.05
N GLY A 339 -11.71 -11.83 -13.37
CA GLY A 339 -12.37 -13.13 -13.52
C GLY A 339 -12.00 -13.91 -14.80
N LYS A 340 -10.97 -13.45 -15.54
CA LYS A 340 -10.45 -14.08 -16.76
C LYS A 340 -9.53 -15.27 -16.42
N ILE A 341 -10.12 -16.34 -15.87
CA ILE A 341 -9.36 -17.49 -15.36
C ILE A 341 -8.70 -18.28 -16.50
N GLY A 342 -9.30 -18.33 -17.70
CA GLY A 342 -8.69 -18.98 -18.87
C GLY A 342 -7.35 -18.36 -19.23
N GLU A 343 -7.31 -17.05 -19.36
CA GLU A 343 -6.12 -16.26 -19.66
C GLU A 343 -5.05 -16.37 -18.54
N CYS A 344 -5.50 -16.53 -17.28
CA CYS A 344 -4.58 -16.81 -16.16
C CYS A 344 -3.80 -18.12 -16.40
N PHE A 345 -4.48 -19.19 -16.79
CA PHE A 345 -3.84 -20.48 -17.02
C PHE A 345 -2.96 -20.48 -18.28
N GLU A 346 -3.37 -19.80 -19.35
CA GLU A 346 -2.52 -19.61 -20.53
C GLU A 346 -1.21 -18.90 -20.17
N LEU A 347 -1.31 -17.79 -19.43
CA LEU A 347 -0.14 -17.05 -18.96
C LEU A 347 0.72 -17.90 -18.02
N TRP A 348 0.07 -18.70 -17.17
CA TRP A 348 0.73 -19.61 -16.24
C TRP A 348 1.59 -20.66 -16.95
N GLU A 349 1.10 -21.22 -18.07
CA GLU A 349 1.88 -22.14 -18.90
C GLU A 349 3.09 -21.45 -19.55
N VAL A 350 2.92 -20.21 -20.03
CA VAL A 350 4.03 -19.42 -20.59
C VAL A 350 5.11 -19.22 -19.54
N MET A 351 4.75 -18.90 -18.31
CA MET A 351 5.68 -18.73 -17.19
C MET A 351 6.40 -20.03 -16.82
N GLU A 352 5.75 -21.19 -16.97
CA GLU A 352 6.39 -22.50 -16.74
C GLU A 352 7.48 -22.76 -17.76
N LYS A 353 7.15 -22.59 -19.05
CA LYS A 353 8.10 -22.79 -20.15
C LYS A 353 9.31 -21.86 -20.03
N GLY A 354 9.09 -20.65 -19.50
CA GLY A 354 10.15 -19.66 -19.25
C GLY A 354 10.92 -19.84 -17.93
N GLY A 355 10.51 -20.79 -17.07
CA GLY A 355 11.13 -20.99 -15.75
C GLY A 355 10.99 -19.79 -14.79
N CYS A 356 9.97 -18.94 -14.99
CA CYS A 356 9.82 -17.66 -14.30
C CYS A 356 8.85 -17.70 -13.11
N ARG A 357 8.38 -18.88 -12.68
CA ARG A 357 7.47 -19.01 -11.53
C ARG A 357 8.22 -18.86 -10.21
N ASN A 358 7.66 -18.10 -9.29
CA ASN A 358 8.18 -17.97 -7.92
C ASN A 358 7.03 -18.05 -6.90
N VAL A 359 7.35 -18.06 -5.60
CA VAL A 359 6.36 -18.13 -4.50
C VAL A 359 5.27 -17.05 -4.65
N VAL A 360 5.66 -15.83 -5.07
CA VAL A 360 4.70 -14.73 -5.27
C VAL A 360 3.71 -15.04 -6.39
N SER A 361 4.18 -15.66 -7.49
CA SER A 361 3.33 -16.06 -8.61
C SER A 361 2.29 -17.10 -8.18
N TYR A 362 2.71 -18.11 -7.41
CA TYR A 362 1.81 -19.11 -6.81
C TYR A 362 0.78 -18.43 -5.89
N ASN A 363 1.22 -17.54 -5.00
CA ASN A 363 0.34 -16.84 -4.06
C ASN A 363 -0.72 -15.97 -4.78
N ILE A 364 -0.34 -15.32 -5.89
CA ILE A 364 -1.27 -14.52 -6.70
C ILE A 364 -2.33 -15.41 -7.35
N LEU A 365 -1.91 -16.51 -7.98
CA LEU A 365 -2.82 -17.41 -8.68
C LEU A 365 -3.77 -18.11 -7.70
N ILE A 366 -3.26 -18.67 -6.59
CA ILE A 366 -4.05 -19.31 -5.54
C ILE A 366 -5.09 -18.32 -4.98
N ARG A 367 -4.67 -17.08 -4.65
CA ARG A 367 -5.58 -16.03 -4.17
C ARG A 367 -6.65 -15.72 -5.20
N GLY A 368 -6.26 -15.50 -6.46
CA GLY A 368 -7.17 -15.17 -7.54
C GLY A 368 -8.20 -16.27 -7.78
N LEU A 369 -7.81 -17.52 -7.74
CA LEU A 369 -8.71 -18.67 -7.87
C LEU A 369 -9.73 -18.74 -6.70
N PHE A 370 -9.29 -18.52 -5.46
CA PHE A 370 -10.19 -18.43 -4.31
C PHE A 370 -11.16 -17.25 -4.40
N GLU A 371 -10.71 -16.09 -4.87
CA GLU A 371 -11.57 -14.91 -5.05
C GLU A 371 -12.68 -15.14 -6.08
N ASN A 372 -12.40 -15.99 -7.07
CA ASN A 372 -13.37 -16.40 -8.10
C ASN A 372 -14.14 -17.70 -7.76
N GLY A 373 -14.03 -18.20 -6.52
CA GLY A 373 -14.73 -19.39 -6.07
C GLY A 373 -14.22 -20.71 -6.63
N LYS A 374 -13.05 -20.72 -7.30
CA LYS A 374 -12.42 -21.89 -7.91
C LYS A 374 -11.53 -22.63 -6.92
N VAL A 375 -12.16 -23.25 -5.92
CA VAL A 375 -11.46 -23.82 -4.77
C VAL A 375 -10.62 -25.04 -5.13
N GLU A 376 -11.14 -25.93 -5.99
CA GLU A 376 -10.44 -27.17 -6.35
C GLU A 376 -9.20 -26.86 -7.23
N GLU A 377 -9.32 -25.91 -8.16
CA GLU A 377 -8.21 -25.45 -8.97
C GLU A 377 -7.13 -24.77 -8.11
N ALA A 378 -7.54 -23.98 -7.07
CA ALA A 378 -6.60 -23.38 -6.13
C ALA A 378 -5.82 -24.42 -5.34
N MET A 379 -6.49 -25.50 -4.90
CA MET A 379 -5.85 -26.61 -4.21
C MET A 379 -4.91 -27.41 -5.13
N SER A 380 -5.27 -27.62 -6.39
CA SER A 380 -4.38 -28.25 -7.38
C SER A 380 -3.11 -27.43 -7.62
N VAL A 381 -3.22 -26.09 -7.65
CA VAL A 381 -2.04 -25.21 -7.76
C VAL A 381 -1.16 -25.29 -6.50
N TRP A 382 -1.77 -25.45 -5.32
CA TRP A 382 -1.06 -25.70 -4.06
C TRP A 382 -0.27 -27.01 -4.10
N GLU A 383 -0.89 -28.12 -4.54
CA GLU A 383 -0.24 -29.42 -4.72
C GLU A 383 0.92 -29.33 -5.73
N LEU A 384 0.73 -28.64 -6.87
CA LEU A 384 1.76 -28.39 -7.86
C LEU A 384 2.95 -27.63 -7.28
N MET A 385 2.71 -26.67 -6.36
CA MET A 385 3.78 -25.92 -5.69
C MET A 385 4.69 -26.84 -4.89
N HIS A 386 4.11 -27.84 -4.20
CA HIS A 386 4.87 -28.87 -3.48
C HIS A 386 5.64 -29.82 -4.42
N GLU A 387 5.00 -30.29 -5.48
CA GLU A 387 5.66 -31.16 -6.49
C GLU A 387 6.88 -30.51 -7.13
N LYS A 388 6.83 -29.19 -7.35
CA LYS A 388 7.95 -28.41 -7.92
C LYS A 388 8.98 -27.99 -6.86
N ALA A 389 8.90 -28.50 -5.63
CA ALA A 389 9.78 -28.18 -4.51
C ALA A 389 9.92 -26.65 -4.23
N CYS A 390 8.86 -25.89 -4.54
CA CYS A 390 8.78 -24.47 -4.21
C CYS A 390 8.34 -24.33 -2.75
N VAL A 391 9.22 -23.86 -1.88
CA VAL A 391 8.96 -23.76 -0.44
C VAL A 391 7.91 -22.70 -0.18
N ALA A 392 6.80 -23.09 0.45
CA ALA A 392 5.74 -22.19 0.88
C ALA A 392 6.25 -21.25 1.99
N ASP A 393 5.89 -19.99 1.90
CA ASP A 393 6.16 -18.99 2.92
C ASP A 393 4.93 -18.74 3.81
N SER A 394 5.09 -17.93 4.85
CA SER A 394 4.01 -17.50 5.76
C SER A 394 2.83 -16.89 4.99
N THR A 395 3.11 -16.14 3.93
CA THR A 395 2.08 -15.51 3.08
C THR A 395 1.28 -16.57 2.31
N THR A 396 1.91 -17.64 1.84
CA THR A 396 1.25 -18.76 1.15
C THR A 396 0.21 -19.41 2.06
N TYR A 397 0.61 -19.78 3.26
CA TYR A 397 -0.32 -20.37 4.25
C TYR A 397 -1.43 -19.40 4.61
N GLY A 398 -1.13 -18.10 4.77
CA GLY A 398 -2.12 -17.06 5.01
C GLY A 398 -3.16 -16.95 3.89
N VAL A 399 -2.74 -16.99 2.63
CA VAL A 399 -3.63 -16.96 1.45
C VAL A 399 -4.51 -18.20 1.38
N LEU A 400 -3.95 -19.38 1.61
CA LEU A 400 -4.70 -20.66 1.64
C LEU A 400 -5.77 -20.67 2.73
N ILE A 401 -5.37 -20.36 3.96
CA ILE A 401 -6.27 -20.33 5.11
C ILE A 401 -7.39 -19.32 4.88
N HIS A 402 -7.06 -18.10 4.47
CA HIS A 402 -8.07 -17.07 4.20
C HIS A 402 -9.02 -17.47 3.06
N GLY A 403 -8.47 -17.97 1.95
CA GLY A 403 -9.23 -18.39 0.79
C GLY A 403 -10.20 -19.53 1.10
N LEU A 404 -9.74 -20.56 1.80
CA LEU A 404 -10.57 -21.69 2.24
C LEU A 404 -11.67 -21.24 3.20
N CYS A 405 -11.35 -20.39 4.17
CA CYS A 405 -12.31 -19.82 5.09
C CYS A 405 -13.40 -19.02 4.36
N LYS A 406 -13.00 -18.13 3.44
CA LYS A 406 -13.92 -17.27 2.68
C LYS A 406 -14.91 -18.10 1.84
N ASN A 407 -14.49 -19.25 1.33
CA ASN A 407 -15.30 -20.15 0.53
C ASN A 407 -16.04 -21.25 1.35
N GLY A 408 -16.01 -21.18 2.69
CA GLY A 408 -16.75 -22.09 3.56
C GLY A 408 -16.06 -23.44 3.86
N TYR A 409 -14.80 -23.63 3.46
CA TYR A 409 -14.04 -24.87 3.68
C TYR A 409 -13.21 -24.83 4.97
N LEU A 410 -13.85 -24.46 6.10
CA LEU A 410 -13.17 -24.21 7.37
C LEU A 410 -12.36 -25.42 7.89
N ASN A 411 -12.86 -26.64 7.70
CA ASN A 411 -12.15 -27.85 8.14
C ASN A 411 -10.85 -28.07 7.33
N LYS A 412 -10.86 -27.81 6.01
CA LYS A 412 -9.65 -27.84 5.19
C LYS A 412 -8.65 -26.74 5.64
N ALA A 413 -9.14 -25.54 5.99
CA ALA A 413 -8.28 -24.47 6.51
C ALA A 413 -7.59 -24.85 7.83
N LEU A 414 -8.27 -25.57 8.73
CA LEU A 414 -7.69 -26.09 9.98
C LEU A 414 -6.63 -27.18 9.73
N LEU A 415 -6.79 -27.98 8.66
CA LEU A 415 -5.75 -28.94 8.25
C LEU A 415 -4.50 -28.23 7.73
N ILE A 416 -4.66 -27.20 6.90
CA ILE A 416 -3.54 -26.37 6.41
C ILE A 416 -2.82 -25.66 7.58
N LEU A 417 -3.55 -25.20 8.61
CA LEU A 417 -2.95 -24.64 9.82
C LEU A 417 -2.01 -25.65 10.49
N LYS A 418 -2.47 -26.90 10.69
CA LYS A 418 -1.65 -27.97 11.29
C LYS A 418 -0.44 -28.32 10.43
N GLU A 419 -0.60 -28.33 9.12
CA GLU A 419 0.49 -28.57 8.17
C GLU A 419 1.56 -27.47 8.28
N ALA A 420 1.15 -26.19 8.34
CA ALA A 420 2.04 -25.05 8.54
C ALA A 420 2.81 -25.15 9.86
N GLU A 421 2.15 -25.55 10.95
CA GLU A 421 2.76 -25.77 12.25
C GLU A 421 3.80 -26.90 12.22
N ASN A 422 3.48 -28.01 11.57
CA ASN A 422 4.38 -29.15 11.41
C ASN A 422 5.59 -28.80 10.54
N ALA A 423 5.42 -27.93 9.55
CA ALA A 423 6.48 -27.41 8.71
C ALA A 423 7.35 -26.33 9.40
N GLY A 424 6.97 -25.93 10.63
CA GLY A 424 7.66 -24.85 11.36
C GLY A 424 7.50 -23.47 10.69
N ALA A 425 6.45 -23.28 9.90
CA ALA A 425 6.17 -22.01 9.26
C ALA A 425 5.67 -20.98 10.28
N ASP A 426 6.26 -19.81 10.29
CA ASP A 426 5.87 -18.71 11.18
C ASP A 426 4.62 -18.02 10.61
N LEU A 427 3.44 -18.44 11.07
CA LEU A 427 2.16 -17.92 10.58
C LEU A 427 1.95 -16.50 11.08
N ASP A 428 1.44 -15.63 10.21
CA ASP A 428 1.18 -14.24 10.55
C ASP A 428 -0.15 -14.05 11.31
N ILE A 429 -0.34 -12.85 11.84
CA ILE A 429 -1.56 -12.43 12.55
C ILE A 429 -2.79 -12.56 11.64
N PHE A 430 -2.62 -12.41 10.32
CA PHE A 430 -3.72 -12.44 9.36
C PHE A 430 -4.33 -13.84 9.23
N ALA A 431 -3.51 -14.89 9.21
CA ALA A 431 -3.96 -16.28 9.16
C ALA A 431 -4.81 -16.66 10.40
N TYR A 432 -4.27 -16.38 11.60
CA TYR A 432 -5.01 -16.60 12.86
C TYR A 432 -6.29 -15.79 12.92
N SER A 433 -6.25 -14.50 12.54
CA SER A 433 -7.42 -13.61 12.56
C SER A 433 -8.52 -14.10 11.63
N SER A 434 -8.15 -14.59 10.44
CA SER A 434 -9.09 -15.16 9.48
C SER A 434 -9.79 -16.39 10.03
N LEU A 435 -9.04 -17.36 10.58
CA LEU A 435 -9.61 -18.55 11.19
C LEU A 435 -10.53 -18.24 12.37
N ILE A 436 -10.08 -17.42 13.30
CA ILE A 436 -10.87 -17.03 14.48
C ILE A 436 -12.18 -16.36 14.04
N ASN A 437 -12.13 -15.43 13.09
CA ASN A 437 -13.32 -14.75 12.60
C ASN A 437 -14.34 -15.74 11.98
N TRP A 438 -13.88 -16.70 11.18
CA TRP A 438 -14.75 -17.66 10.54
C TRP A 438 -15.27 -18.72 11.52
N LEU A 439 -14.46 -19.19 12.47
CA LEU A 439 -14.92 -20.04 13.57
C LEU A 439 -16.00 -19.36 14.40
N CYS A 440 -15.87 -18.06 14.65
CA CYS A 440 -16.90 -17.26 15.33
C CYS A 440 -18.21 -17.20 14.51
N LYS A 441 -18.11 -17.04 13.19
CA LYS A 441 -19.30 -17.03 12.30
C LYS A 441 -20.01 -18.38 12.26
N GLU A 442 -19.26 -19.48 12.27
CA GLU A 442 -19.80 -20.86 12.33
C GLU A 442 -20.26 -21.27 13.74
N GLY A 443 -20.06 -20.42 14.74
CA GLY A 443 -20.44 -20.72 16.13
C GLY A 443 -19.50 -21.69 16.85
N ARG A 444 -18.33 -22.04 16.30
CA ARG A 444 -17.32 -22.95 16.89
C ARG A 444 -16.41 -22.17 17.85
N LEU A 445 -17.00 -21.60 18.88
CA LEU A 445 -16.34 -20.63 19.79
C LEU A 445 -15.24 -21.25 20.65
N ASP A 446 -15.36 -22.51 21.04
CA ASP A 446 -14.34 -23.20 21.86
C ASP A 446 -13.04 -23.41 21.08
N GLU A 447 -13.14 -23.59 19.76
CA GLU A 447 -11.97 -23.68 18.88
C GLU A 447 -11.39 -22.31 18.60
N ALA A 448 -12.24 -21.30 18.41
CA ALA A 448 -11.80 -19.93 18.25
C ALA A 448 -11.01 -19.42 19.48
N ALA A 449 -11.47 -19.74 20.70
CA ALA A 449 -10.79 -19.39 21.93
C ALA A 449 -9.44 -20.11 22.08
N ARG A 450 -9.37 -21.40 21.71
CA ARG A 450 -8.11 -22.15 21.70
C ARG A 450 -7.08 -21.57 20.72
N LEU A 451 -7.52 -21.17 19.53
CA LEU A 451 -6.64 -20.52 18.56
C LEU A 451 -6.18 -19.14 19.01
N LEU A 452 -7.02 -18.40 19.73
CA LEU A 452 -6.62 -17.12 20.34
C LEU A 452 -5.50 -17.32 21.37
N ASP A 453 -5.64 -18.32 22.24
CA ASP A 453 -4.60 -18.65 23.22
C ASP A 453 -3.30 -19.14 22.55
N GLN A 454 -3.41 -19.88 21.46
CA GLN A 454 -2.27 -20.34 20.67
C GLN A 454 -1.56 -19.16 19.99
N MET A 455 -2.31 -18.26 19.36
CA MET A 455 -1.78 -17.00 18.80
C MET A 455 -0.99 -16.19 19.84
N ALA A 456 -1.53 -16.10 21.07
CA ALA A 456 -0.88 -15.40 22.17
C ALA A 456 0.41 -16.12 22.65
N LYS A 457 0.42 -17.46 22.67
CA LYS A 457 1.63 -18.26 23.01
C LYS A 457 2.74 -18.13 21.97
N CYS A 458 2.39 -17.96 20.69
CA CYS A 458 3.34 -17.68 19.62
C CYS A 458 3.89 -16.22 19.65
N GLY A 459 3.50 -15.42 20.65
CA GLY A 459 3.98 -14.05 20.82
C GLY A 459 3.20 -12.99 20.03
N TYR A 460 2.17 -13.36 19.30
CA TYR A 460 1.31 -12.43 18.58
C TYR A 460 0.23 -11.86 19.49
N LYS A 461 0.19 -10.55 19.65
CA LYS A 461 -0.88 -9.88 20.40
C LYS A 461 -2.15 -9.83 19.57
N PRO A 462 -3.27 -10.41 20.05
CA PRO A 462 -4.56 -10.27 19.39
C PRO A 462 -4.92 -8.80 19.20
N ASN A 463 -5.34 -8.44 18.01
CA ASN A 463 -5.78 -7.09 17.70
C ASN A 463 -7.27 -6.90 18.05
N LEU A 464 -7.72 -5.65 18.03
CA LEU A 464 -9.12 -5.29 18.31
C LEU A 464 -10.13 -6.02 17.42
N HIS A 465 -9.76 -6.29 16.16
CA HIS A 465 -10.64 -6.96 15.21
C HIS A 465 -10.94 -8.40 15.65
N VAL A 466 -9.91 -9.15 16.01
CA VAL A 466 -10.04 -10.53 16.49
C VAL A 466 -10.90 -10.60 17.77
N CYS A 467 -10.61 -9.71 18.72
CA CYS A 467 -11.37 -9.66 19.98
C CYS A 467 -12.83 -9.30 19.73
N ASN A 468 -13.12 -8.35 18.86
CA ASN A 468 -14.49 -7.96 18.51
C ASN A 468 -15.23 -9.08 17.78
N SER A 469 -14.55 -9.86 16.93
CA SER A 469 -15.12 -11.03 16.26
C SER A 469 -15.55 -12.11 17.26
N LEU A 470 -14.76 -12.34 18.31
CA LEU A 470 -15.11 -13.27 19.39
C LEU A 470 -16.31 -12.79 20.19
N ILE A 471 -16.34 -11.52 20.59
CA ILE A 471 -17.49 -10.92 21.30
C ILE A 471 -18.74 -11.07 20.45
N TYR A 472 -18.66 -10.75 19.15
CA TYR A 472 -19.76 -10.91 18.21
C TYR A 472 -20.19 -12.38 18.10
N GLY A 473 -19.26 -13.32 17.98
CA GLY A 473 -19.53 -14.76 17.92
C GLY A 473 -20.26 -15.26 19.16
N PHE A 474 -19.80 -14.91 20.37
CA PHE A 474 -20.49 -15.27 21.63
C PHE A 474 -21.93 -14.76 21.66
N ILE A 475 -22.16 -13.53 21.17
CA ILE A 475 -23.50 -12.95 21.11
C ILE A 475 -24.39 -13.72 20.12
N GLN A 476 -23.87 -14.10 18.93
CA GLN A 476 -24.64 -14.84 17.92
C GLN A 476 -25.08 -16.21 18.41
N VAL A 477 -24.25 -16.90 19.19
CA VAL A 477 -24.57 -18.23 19.78
C VAL A 477 -25.37 -18.09 21.10
N SER A 478 -25.81 -16.87 21.43
CA SER A 478 -26.58 -16.60 22.67
C SER A 478 -25.80 -16.87 23.97
N LYS A 479 -24.46 -16.92 23.93
CA LYS A 479 -23.57 -17.05 25.09
C LYS A 479 -23.17 -15.67 25.61
N LEU A 480 -24.16 -14.87 26.04
CA LEU A 480 -23.93 -13.44 26.36
C LEU A 480 -23.05 -13.25 27.61
N GLU A 481 -23.15 -14.14 28.61
CA GLU A 481 -22.29 -14.08 29.81
C GLU A 481 -20.82 -14.30 29.47
N ASP A 482 -20.52 -15.21 28.56
CA ASP A 482 -19.16 -15.46 28.07
C ASP A 482 -18.63 -14.23 27.31
N ALA A 483 -19.51 -13.58 26.52
CA ALA A 483 -19.16 -12.32 25.85
C ALA A 483 -18.78 -11.22 26.84
N ILE A 484 -19.54 -11.05 27.93
CA ILE A 484 -19.27 -10.08 28.99
C ILE A 484 -17.96 -10.41 29.73
N CYS A 485 -17.77 -11.69 30.10
CA CYS A 485 -16.54 -12.14 30.74
C CYS A 485 -15.31 -11.90 29.85
N PHE A 486 -15.40 -12.25 28.57
CA PHE A 486 -14.32 -12.02 27.60
C PHE A 486 -14.04 -10.52 27.43
N PHE A 487 -15.08 -9.69 27.28
CA PHE A 487 -14.93 -8.25 27.15
C PHE A 487 -14.20 -7.63 28.36
N LYS A 488 -14.53 -8.04 29.58
CA LYS A 488 -13.85 -7.58 30.81
C LYS A 488 -12.39 -8.05 30.86
N ALA A 489 -12.12 -9.28 30.43
CA ALA A 489 -10.77 -9.84 30.37
C ALA A 489 -9.91 -9.21 29.25
N MET A 490 -10.54 -8.66 28.21
CA MET A 490 -9.86 -8.12 27.03
C MET A 490 -8.85 -7.02 27.38
N SER A 491 -9.23 -6.09 28.25
CA SER A 491 -8.38 -4.95 28.65
C SER A 491 -7.14 -5.38 29.46
N THR A 492 -7.21 -6.49 30.17
CA THR A 492 -6.12 -7.00 31.02
C THR A 492 -5.19 -7.95 30.26
N LYS A 493 -5.74 -8.75 29.34
CA LYS A 493 -4.99 -9.83 28.66
C LYS A 493 -4.52 -9.48 27.26
N TYR A 494 -5.28 -8.67 26.50
CA TYR A 494 -5.06 -8.51 25.07
C TYR A 494 -4.90 -7.04 24.63
N CYS A 495 -5.99 -6.29 24.58
CA CYS A 495 -6.00 -4.91 24.10
C CYS A 495 -7.15 -4.12 24.73
N SER A 496 -7.00 -2.80 24.86
CA SER A 496 -8.03 -1.93 25.41
C SER A 496 -9.25 -1.86 24.46
N PRO A 497 -10.49 -2.07 24.98
CA PRO A 497 -11.71 -1.94 24.17
C PRO A 497 -11.86 -0.52 23.60
N ASN A 498 -12.31 -0.44 22.36
CA ASN A 498 -12.65 0.82 21.69
C ASN A 498 -14.17 0.96 21.53
N VAL A 499 -14.61 2.06 20.89
CA VAL A 499 -16.03 2.34 20.61
C VAL A 499 -16.72 1.16 19.93
N VAL A 500 -16.05 0.51 18.96
CA VAL A 500 -16.59 -0.66 18.22
C VAL A 500 -16.82 -1.84 19.16
N SER A 501 -15.88 -2.09 20.10
CA SER A 501 -16.01 -3.18 21.08
C SER A 501 -17.22 -2.98 21.98
N TYR A 502 -17.41 -1.74 22.48
CA TYR A 502 -18.59 -1.39 23.28
C TYR A 502 -19.87 -1.50 22.45
N ASN A 503 -19.89 -0.96 21.23
CA ASN A 503 -21.07 -1.04 20.36
C ASN A 503 -21.48 -2.49 20.05
N THR A 504 -20.51 -3.39 19.84
CA THR A 504 -20.78 -4.81 19.61
C THR A 504 -21.48 -5.44 20.82
N LEU A 505 -20.97 -5.18 22.03
CA LEU A 505 -21.54 -5.72 23.27
C LEU A 505 -22.92 -5.10 23.59
N ILE A 506 -23.05 -3.78 23.46
CA ILE A 506 -24.31 -3.04 23.66
C ILE A 506 -25.39 -3.57 22.71
N ASN A 507 -25.06 -3.79 21.43
CA ASN A 507 -25.98 -4.38 20.45
C ASN A 507 -26.48 -5.77 20.89
N GLY A 508 -25.56 -6.62 21.36
CA GLY A 508 -25.91 -7.95 21.87
C GLY A 508 -26.86 -7.87 23.08
N LEU A 509 -26.56 -6.99 24.05
CA LEU A 509 -27.38 -6.77 25.22
C LEU A 509 -28.77 -6.24 24.86
N CYS A 510 -28.87 -5.29 23.93
CA CYS A 510 -30.13 -4.73 23.46
C CYS A 510 -31.00 -5.81 22.77
N LYS A 511 -30.43 -6.68 21.93
CA LYS A 511 -31.14 -7.80 21.27
C LYS A 511 -31.77 -8.77 22.27
N VAL A 512 -31.10 -9.03 23.39
CA VAL A 512 -31.61 -9.90 24.47
C VAL A 512 -32.45 -9.11 25.51
N ARG A 513 -32.74 -7.84 25.25
CA ARG A 513 -33.53 -6.92 26.09
C ARG A 513 -32.95 -6.63 27.49
N ARG A 514 -31.61 -6.79 27.65
CA ARG A 514 -30.89 -6.46 28.89
C ARG A 514 -30.43 -4.99 28.87
N TYR A 515 -31.39 -4.06 28.85
CA TYR A 515 -31.13 -2.62 28.70
C TYR A 515 -30.39 -2.01 29.88
N SER A 516 -30.62 -2.53 31.11
CA SER A 516 -29.89 -2.07 32.31
C SER A 516 -28.40 -2.31 32.19
N ASP A 517 -28.02 -3.48 31.68
CA ASP A 517 -26.60 -3.83 31.51
C ASP A 517 -25.98 -3.05 30.35
N ALA A 518 -26.72 -2.86 29.25
CA ALA A 518 -26.29 -2.01 28.15
C ALA A 518 -25.98 -0.58 28.65
N TYR A 519 -26.83 -0.02 29.54
CA TYR A 519 -26.61 1.30 30.14
C TYR A 519 -25.34 1.36 31.02
N VAL A 520 -25.03 0.29 31.75
CA VAL A 520 -23.83 0.19 32.58
C VAL A 520 -22.58 0.29 31.66
N PHE A 521 -22.57 -0.41 30.53
CA PHE A 521 -21.44 -0.36 29.60
C PHE A 521 -21.34 0.97 28.87
N VAL A 522 -22.45 1.66 28.60
CA VAL A 522 -22.45 3.04 28.10
C VAL A 522 -21.81 3.99 29.12
N LYS A 523 -22.15 3.85 30.41
CA LYS A 523 -21.56 4.65 31.46
C LYS A 523 -20.05 4.38 31.58
N GLU A 524 -19.63 3.12 31.58
CA GLU A 524 -18.23 2.72 31.60
C GLU A 524 -17.45 3.31 30.40
N MET A 525 -18.06 3.29 29.19
CA MET A 525 -17.49 3.88 27.98
C MET A 525 -17.21 5.38 28.15
N LEU A 526 -18.16 6.11 28.73
CA LEU A 526 -18.04 7.54 29.01
C LEU A 526 -16.99 7.83 30.11
N GLU A 527 -16.94 7.04 31.18
CA GLU A 527 -15.93 7.13 32.24
C GLU A 527 -14.50 6.91 31.72
N LYS A 528 -14.33 6.08 30.69
CA LYS A 528 -13.06 5.90 29.98
C LYS A 528 -12.73 6.99 28.97
N GLY A 529 -13.53 8.04 28.89
CA GLY A 529 -13.33 9.17 27.98
C GLY A 529 -13.66 8.91 26.51
N LEU A 530 -14.30 7.77 26.21
CA LEU A 530 -14.76 7.45 24.85
C LEU A 530 -16.07 8.20 24.58
N LYS A 531 -16.14 8.86 23.41
CA LYS A 531 -17.37 9.58 23.02
C LYS A 531 -18.34 8.60 22.37
N LEU A 532 -19.64 8.77 22.67
CA LEU A 532 -20.69 8.05 21.96
C LEU A 532 -20.71 8.53 20.50
N ASP A 533 -20.76 7.60 19.57
CA ASP A 533 -20.93 7.90 18.15
C ASP A 533 -22.39 7.72 17.70
N VAL A 534 -22.69 8.06 16.46
CA VAL A 534 -24.01 7.92 15.85
C VAL A 534 -24.50 6.45 15.92
N ILE A 535 -23.58 5.50 15.77
CA ILE A 535 -23.88 4.07 15.83
C ILE A 535 -24.34 3.69 17.26
N THR A 536 -23.63 4.15 18.30
CA THR A 536 -23.99 3.88 19.70
C THR A 536 -25.40 4.40 20.01
N TYR A 537 -25.72 5.64 19.61
CA TYR A 537 -27.07 6.20 19.78
C TYR A 537 -28.10 5.38 19.00
N GLY A 538 -27.82 5.02 17.75
CA GLY A 538 -28.69 4.19 16.92
C GLY A 538 -29.01 2.84 17.55
N LEU A 539 -28.00 2.15 18.07
CA LEU A 539 -28.16 0.84 18.74
C LEU A 539 -29.03 0.93 20.01
N LEU A 540 -28.82 1.97 20.83
CA LEU A 540 -29.60 2.17 22.03
C LEU A 540 -31.07 2.52 21.71
N ILE A 541 -31.27 3.39 20.72
CA ILE A 541 -32.62 3.76 20.24
C ILE A 541 -33.34 2.54 19.66
N ASP A 542 -32.64 1.75 18.81
CA ASP A 542 -33.21 0.52 18.24
C ASP A 542 -33.62 -0.46 19.34
N GLY A 543 -32.71 -0.72 20.31
CA GLY A 543 -32.99 -1.57 21.45
C GLY A 543 -34.22 -1.10 22.25
N LEU A 544 -34.31 0.19 22.55
CA LEU A 544 -35.45 0.77 23.26
C LEU A 544 -36.76 0.67 22.46
N CYS A 545 -36.70 0.86 21.13
CA CYS A 545 -37.85 0.69 20.23
C CYS A 545 -38.34 -0.77 20.20
N GLN A 546 -37.44 -1.73 20.09
CA GLN A 546 -37.76 -3.16 20.17
C GLN A 546 -38.33 -3.57 21.53
N GLY A 547 -37.85 -2.92 22.60
CA GLY A 547 -38.36 -3.09 23.94
C GLY A 547 -39.68 -2.37 24.23
N ARG A 548 -40.31 -1.74 23.24
CA ARG A 548 -41.53 -0.91 23.36
C ARG A 548 -41.41 0.28 24.34
N LYS A 549 -40.16 0.73 24.61
CA LYS A 549 -39.89 1.90 25.51
C LYS A 549 -39.72 3.17 24.67
N ILE A 550 -40.75 3.50 23.88
CA ILE A 550 -40.65 4.56 22.86
C ILE A 550 -40.37 5.95 23.45
N ASP A 551 -40.95 6.25 24.64
CA ASP A 551 -40.74 7.55 25.27
C ASP A 551 -39.27 7.71 25.70
N MET A 552 -38.62 6.66 26.17
CA MET A 552 -37.19 6.67 26.46
C MET A 552 -36.34 6.80 25.17
N ALA A 553 -36.74 6.17 24.08
CA ALA A 553 -36.09 6.30 22.80
C ALA A 553 -36.17 7.74 22.27
N LEU A 554 -37.33 8.41 22.38
CA LEU A 554 -37.52 9.83 22.03
C LEU A 554 -36.67 10.76 22.88
N ASN A 555 -36.58 10.51 24.20
CA ASN A 555 -35.71 11.30 25.07
C ASN A 555 -34.23 11.17 24.67
N LEU A 556 -33.77 9.97 24.37
CA LEU A 556 -32.41 9.75 23.93
C LEU A 556 -32.13 10.35 22.55
N TRP A 557 -33.10 10.31 21.63
CA TRP A 557 -33.07 10.99 20.36
C TRP A 557 -32.87 12.49 20.50
N ASN A 558 -33.70 13.15 21.38
CA ASN A 558 -33.57 14.57 21.63
C ASN A 558 -32.23 14.94 22.28
N GLN A 559 -31.76 14.15 23.25
CA GLN A 559 -30.42 14.33 23.83
C GLN A 559 -29.29 14.24 22.79
N ALA A 560 -29.39 13.36 21.80
CA ALA A 560 -28.42 13.26 20.73
C ALA A 560 -28.43 14.55 19.88
N LEU A 561 -29.62 15.06 19.53
CA LEU A 561 -29.78 16.31 18.80
C LEU A 561 -29.22 17.52 19.56
N ASP A 562 -29.52 17.62 20.86
CA ASP A 562 -29.05 18.70 21.75
C ASP A 562 -27.52 18.73 21.87
N LYS A 563 -26.87 17.58 21.76
CA LYS A 563 -25.40 17.45 21.70
C LYS A 563 -24.79 17.75 20.32
N GLY A 564 -25.61 18.17 19.36
CA GLY A 564 -25.15 18.52 18.03
C GLY A 564 -24.89 17.32 17.08
N PHE A 565 -25.40 16.12 17.39
CA PHE A 565 -25.33 15.00 16.46
C PHE A 565 -26.31 15.20 15.29
N GLU A 566 -25.82 15.00 14.10
CA GLU A 566 -26.65 14.95 12.88
C GLU A 566 -27.03 13.50 12.59
N PRO A 567 -28.33 13.11 12.77
CA PRO A 567 -28.79 11.77 12.50
C PRO A 567 -28.69 11.47 11.01
N ASP A 568 -28.17 10.27 10.69
CA ASP A 568 -28.16 9.74 9.33
C ASP A 568 -29.50 9.08 8.94
N VAL A 569 -29.64 8.69 7.68
CA VAL A 569 -30.83 8.00 7.14
C VAL A 569 -31.16 6.75 7.96
N THR A 570 -30.16 6.04 8.45
CA THR A 570 -30.33 4.79 9.22
C THR A 570 -30.96 5.08 10.57
N MET A 571 -30.49 6.11 11.29
CA MET A 571 -30.98 6.51 12.60
C MET A 571 -32.43 7.02 12.50
N TYR A 572 -32.77 7.81 11.45
CA TYR A 572 -34.14 8.19 11.17
C TYR A 572 -35.04 6.96 10.92
N ASN A 573 -34.59 6.00 10.09
CA ASN A 573 -35.35 4.79 9.80
C ASN A 573 -35.61 3.93 11.05
N ILE A 574 -34.66 3.84 11.96
CA ILE A 574 -34.82 3.17 13.25
C ILE A 574 -35.95 3.81 14.08
N MET A 575 -35.90 5.15 14.24
CA MET A 575 -36.94 5.85 15.01
C MET A 575 -38.31 5.79 14.33
N ILE A 576 -38.38 5.96 13.02
CA ILE A 576 -39.63 5.85 12.23
C ILE A 576 -40.20 4.44 12.40
N HIS A 577 -39.37 3.41 12.28
CA HIS A 577 -39.79 2.00 12.48
C HIS A 577 -40.30 1.76 13.93
N GLY A 578 -39.59 2.30 14.92
CA GLY A 578 -39.98 2.20 16.34
C GLY A 578 -41.36 2.81 16.59
N LEU A 579 -41.58 4.04 16.10
CA LEU A 579 -42.84 4.75 16.23
C LEU A 579 -43.98 4.05 15.49
N CYS A 580 -43.75 3.60 14.27
CA CYS A 580 -44.74 2.80 13.48
C CYS A 580 -45.10 1.49 14.18
N SER A 581 -44.10 0.82 14.79
CA SER A 581 -44.31 -0.43 15.52
C SER A 581 -45.10 -0.24 16.83
N ALA A 582 -45.02 0.96 17.43
CA ALA A 582 -45.79 1.35 18.58
C ALA A 582 -47.20 1.95 18.25
N GLY A 583 -47.55 1.99 16.98
CA GLY A 583 -48.81 2.61 16.56
C GLY A 583 -48.83 4.12 16.51
N LYS A 584 -47.69 4.79 16.73
CA LYS A 584 -47.53 6.26 16.69
C LYS A 584 -47.12 6.73 15.28
N ALA A 585 -47.82 6.30 14.24
CA ALA A 585 -47.47 6.59 12.84
C ALA A 585 -47.49 8.09 12.48
N GLU A 586 -48.29 8.91 13.14
CA GLU A 586 -48.26 10.38 13.00
C GLU A 586 -46.93 11.00 13.47
N GLY A 587 -46.38 10.52 14.58
CA GLY A 587 -45.06 10.95 15.06
C GLY A 587 -43.94 10.51 14.09
N ALA A 588 -44.08 9.34 13.50
CA ALA A 588 -43.16 8.88 12.46
C ALA A 588 -43.20 9.77 11.21
N LEU A 589 -44.39 10.24 10.81
CA LEU A 589 -44.57 11.16 9.67
C LEU A 589 -43.94 12.54 9.97
N GLN A 590 -44.03 13.03 11.21
CA GLN A 590 -43.33 14.28 11.63
C GLN A 590 -41.81 14.13 11.47
N LEU A 591 -41.24 13.02 11.93
CA LEU A 591 -39.79 12.75 11.75
C LEU A 591 -39.39 12.64 10.28
N TYR A 592 -40.24 12.06 9.44
CA TYR A 592 -40.01 11.99 8.00
C TYR A 592 -39.89 13.39 7.39
N PHE A 593 -40.77 14.35 7.78
CA PHE A 593 -40.67 15.72 7.30
C PHE A 593 -39.45 16.45 7.84
N GLN A 594 -39.10 16.23 9.13
CA GLN A 594 -37.88 16.79 9.70
C GLN A 594 -36.62 16.31 9.00
N MET A 595 -36.59 15.04 8.55
CA MET A 595 -35.49 14.46 7.77
C MET A 595 -35.21 15.26 6.49
N GLY A 596 -36.27 15.58 5.71
CA GLY A 596 -36.14 16.40 4.51
C GLY A 596 -35.67 17.84 4.78
N CYS A 597 -36.07 18.44 5.91
CA CYS A 597 -35.64 19.78 6.32
C CYS A 597 -34.16 19.85 6.72
N ARG A 598 -33.53 18.71 7.05
CA ARG A 598 -32.12 18.61 7.45
C ARG A 598 -31.21 18.06 6.37
N ASN A 599 -31.58 18.16 5.09
CA ASN A 599 -30.82 17.64 3.94
C ASN A 599 -30.50 16.14 4.03
N CYS A 600 -31.36 15.38 4.71
CA CYS A 600 -31.25 13.94 4.81
C CYS A 600 -32.37 13.32 3.96
N ASP A 601 -32.10 12.93 2.72
CA ASP A 601 -33.12 12.48 1.77
C ASP A 601 -33.70 11.10 2.16
N PRO A 602 -35.04 10.98 2.29
CA PRO A 602 -35.70 9.71 2.54
C PRO A 602 -35.48 8.72 1.40
N ASN A 603 -35.02 7.51 1.74
CA ASN A 603 -34.83 6.43 0.77
C ASN A 603 -36.09 5.52 0.67
N LEU A 604 -36.02 4.50 -0.19
CA LEU A 604 -37.13 3.55 -0.36
C LEU A 604 -37.49 2.82 0.95
N VAL A 605 -36.51 2.52 1.80
CA VAL A 605 -36.72 1.87 3.10
C VAL A 605 -37.53 2.77 4.02
N THR A 606 -37.26 4.09 4.05
CA THR A 606 -38.02 5.08 4.83
C THR A 606 -39.50 5.09 4.42
N HIS A 607 -39.76 5.16 3.12
CA HIS A 607 -41.14 5.15 2.60
C HIS A 607 -41.85 3.83 2.89
N ASN A 608 -41.18 2.69 2.69
CA ASN A 608 -41.74 1.37 2.96
C ASN A 608 -42.11 1.21 4.45
N THR A 609 -41.24 1.68 5.36
CA THR A 609 -41.48 1.62 6.83
C THR A 609 -42.70 2.47 7.21
N LEU A 610 -42.87 3.67 6.63
CA LEU A 610 -44.04 4.52 6.87
C LEU A 610 -45.31 3.90 6.32
N MET A 611 -45.28 3.37 5.10
CA MET A 611 -46.43 2.66 4.52
C MET A 611 -46.88 1.51 5.39
N GLU A 612 -45.93 0.66 5.86
CA GLU A 612 -46.26 -0.45 6.75
C GLU A 612 -46.87 0.06 8.07
N GLY A 613 -46.35 1.16 8.61
CA GLY A 613 -46.87 1.81 9.82
C GLY A 613 -48.34 2.26 9.64
N PHE A 614 -48.64 2.95 8.54
CA PHE A 614 -50.01 3.40 8.25
C PHE A 614 -50.98 2.23 7.96
N TYR A 615 -50.53 1.20 7.28
CA TYR A 615 -51.36 -0.01 7.10
C TYR A 615 -51.65 -0.75 8.42
N LYS A 616 -50.71 -0.76 9.37
CA LYS A 616 -50.92 -1.34 10.72
C LYS A 616 -52.02 -0.59 11.50
N ILE A 617 -52.13 0.72 11.37
CA ILE A 617 -53.21 1.52 12.01
C ILE A 617 -54.47 1.62 11.13
N ARG A 618 -54.54 0.84 10.02
CA ARG A 618 -55.62 0.81 9.04
C ARG A 618 -55.89 2.13 8.30
N ASP A 619 -54.93 3.04 8.23
CA ASP A 619 -55.03 4.28 7.43
C ASP A 619 -54.49 4.05 6.03
N CYS A 620 -55.30 3.42 5.19
CA CYS A 620 -54.97 3.16 3.77
C CYS A 620 -54.82 4.46 2.95
N GLY A 621 -55.46 5.56 3.37
CA GLY A 621 -55.40 6.84 2.66
C GLY A 621 -54.00 7.44 2.74
N LYS A 622 -53.43 7.53 3.93
CA LYS A 622 -52.05 8.01 4.12
C LYS A 622 -51.02 7.06 3.52
N ALA A 623 -51.21 5.75 3.63
CA ALA A 623 -50.34 4.78 2.99
C ALA A 623 -50.28 4.98 1.47
N SER A 624 -51.42 5.22 0.82
CA SER A 624 -51.50 5.52 -0.62
C SER A 624 -50.84 6.86 -1.00
N GLN A 625 -50.89 7.86 -0.12
CA GLN A 625 -50.17 9.12 -0.31
C GLN A 625 -48.65 8.92 -0.29
N ILE A 626 -48.13 8.08 0.64
CA ILE A 626 -46.70 7.73 0.67
C ILE A 626 -46.28 6.97 -0.59
N TRP A 627 -47.14 6.03 -1.08
CA TRP A 627 -46.88 5.35 -2.35
C TRP A 627 -46.80 6.36 -3.52
N ALA A 628 -47.75 7.30 -3.64
CA ALA A 628 -47.68 8.34 -4.66
C ALA A 628 -46.40 9.19 -4.55
N ARG A 629 -45.90 9.40 -3.34
CA ARG A 629 -44.68 10.17 -3.09
C ARG A 629 -43.44 9.43 -3.56
N ILE A 630 -43.35 8.10 -3.39
CA ILE A 630 -42.27 7.26 -3.93
C ILE A 630 -42.12 7.50 -5.44
N LEU A 631 -43.27 7.47 -6.18
CA LEU A 631 -43.27 7.67 -7.61
C LEU A 631 -42.93 9.12 -8.00
N LYS A 632 -43.40 10.12 -7.23
CA LYS A 632 -43.12 11.54 -7.48
C LYS A 632 -41.64 11.90 -7.30
N VAL A 633 -40.97 11.27 -6.36
CA VAL A 633 -39.53 11.48 -6.09
C VAL A 633 -38.66 10.70 -7.11
N GLY A 634 -39.27 9.89 -7.99
CA GLY A 634 -38.56 9.13 -9.00
C GLY A 634 -37.93 7.81 -8.49
N LEU A 635 -38.28 7.39 -7.25
CA LEU A 635 -37.84 6.09 -6.73
C LEU A 635 -38.66 4.97 -7.41
N ARG A 636 -37.99 3.86 -7.73
CA ARG A 636 -38.67 2.68 -8.29
C ARG A 636 -39.08 1.74 -7.14
N PRO A 637 -40.43 1.48 -6.96
CA PRO A 637 -40.89 0.51 -5.99
C PRO A 637 -40.33 -0.87 -6.28
N ASP A 638 -39.83 -1.54 -5.25
CA ASP A 638 -39.30 -2.91 -5.29
C ASP A 638 -40.40 -3.93 -4.89
N ILE A 639 -40.04 -5.21 -4.92
CA ILE A 639 -40.96 -6.29 -4.52
C ILE A 639 -41.38 -6.15 -3.04
N ILE A 640 -40.58 -5.55 -2.19
CA ILE A 640 -40.92 -5.31 -0.78
C ILE A 640 -42.00 -4.24 -0.69
N SER A 641 -41.90 -3.14 -1.45
CA SER A 641 -42.91 -2.07 -1.53
C SER A 641 -44.28 -2.61 -1.96
N TYR A 642 -44.29 -3.45 -3.00
CA TYR A 642 -45.51 -4.11 -3.47
C TYR A 642 -46.06 -5.07 -2.42
N ASN A 643 -45.25 -5.93 -1.77
CA ASN A 643 -45.70 -6.86 -0.75
C ASN A 643 -46.30 -6.16 0.47
N ILE A 644 -45.71 -5.02 0.91
CA ILE A 644 -46.28 -4.20 2.00
C ILE A 644 -47.65 -3.68 1.62
N THR A 645 -47.81 -3.14 0.40
CA THR A 645 -49.08 -2.61 -0.09
C THR A 645 -50.12 -3.69 -0.23
N LEU A 646 -49.77 -4.84 -0.84
CA LEU A 646 -50.68 -5.98 -0.97
C LEU A 646 -51.13 -6.49 0.40
N LYS A 647 -50.20 -6.70 1.34
CA LYS A 647 -50.52 -7.14 2.70
C LYS A 647 -51.43 -6.14 3.42
N GLY A 648 -51.15 -4.85 3.30
CA GLY A 648 -51.91 -3.79 3.92
C GLY A 648 -53.37 -3.71 3.37
N LEU A 649 -53.54 -3.74 2.07
CA LEU A 649 -54.83 -3.74 1.41
C LEU A 649 -55.65 -5.00 1.72
N CYS A 650 -55.01 -6.18 1.65
CA CYS A 650 -55.64 -7.45 2.02
C CYS A 650 -56.12 -7.47 3.48
N SER A 651 -55.31 -6.94 4.43
CA SER A 651 -55.71 -6.85 5.84
C SER A 651 -56.83 -5.85 6.11
N SER A 652 -57.10 -4.95 5.17
CA SER A 652 -58.18 -3.96 5.19
C SER A 652 -59.36 -4.38 4.35
N SER A 653 -59.45 -5.65 3.93
CA SER A 653 -60.53 -6.23 3.07
C SER A 653 -60.69 -5.55 1.71
N ARG A 654 -59.63 -4.91 1.19
CA ARG A 654 -59.63 -4.23 -0.14
C ARG A 654 -58.91 -5.09 -1.18
N ILE A 655 -59.42 -6.31 -1.40
CA ILE A 655 -58.76 -7.33 -2.27
C ILE A 655 -58.71 -6.89 -3.74
N SER A 656 -59.76 -6.22 -4.26
CA SER A 656 -59.79 -5.71 -5.64
C SER A 656 -58.64 -4.72 -5.90
N ASP A 657 -58.39 -3.82 -4.95
CA ASP A 657 -57.29 -2.87 -5.08
C ASP A 657 -55.91 -3.56 -4.99
N ALA A 658 -55.79 -4.59 -4.17
CA ALA A 658 -54.58 -5.39 -4.09
C ALA A 658 -54.25 -6.08 -5.42
N VAL A 659 -55.26 -6.63 -6.12
CA VAL A 659 -55.08 -7.21 -7.46
C VAL A 659 -54.59 -6.15 -8.45
N GLY A 660 -55.14 -4.95 -8.43
CA GLY A 660 -54.67 -3.83 -9.29
C GLY A 660 -53.20 -3.44 -9.01
N TYR A 661 -52.73 -3.52 -7.77
CA TYR A 661 -51.31 -3.32 -7.47
C TYR A 661 -50.42 -4.48 -7.94
N LEU A 662 -50.92 -5.70 -7.93
CA LEU A 662 -50.20 -6.86 -8.50
C LEU A 662 -50.02 -6.71 -10.02
N GLU A 663 -51.07 -6.29 -10.73
CA GLU A 663 -50.99 -6.02 -12.17
C GLU A 663 -49.98 -4.91 -12.48
N LYS A 664 -49.97 -3.82 -11.69
CA LYS A 664 -48.95 -2.76 -11.81
C LYS A 664 -47.54 -3.28 -11.58
N ALA A 665 -47.31 -4.18 -10.60
CA ALA A 665 -46.01 -4.80 -10.35
C ALA A 665 -45.51 -5.56 -11.58
N LEU A 666 -46.41 -6.38 -12.19
CA LEU A 666 -46.08 -7.14 -13.41
C LEU A 666 -45.76 -6.21 -14.59
N HIS A 667 -46.53 -5.13 -14.79
CA HIS A 667 -46.27 -4.12 -15.83
C HIS A 667 -44.92 -3.41 -15.63
N HIS A 668 -44.48 -3.22 -14.39
CA HIS A 668 -43.18 -2.63 -14.07
C HIS A 668 -42.04 -3.66 -14.08
N GLY A 669 -42.31 -4.92 -14.48
CA GLY A 669 -41.31 -5.99 -14.54
C GLY A 669 -40.88 -6.55 -13.17
N VAL A 670 -41.63 -6.28 -12.11
CA VAL A 670 -41.39 -6.80 -10.77
C VAL A 670 -42.07 -8.17 -10.64
N LEU A 671 -41.25 -9.23 -10.57
CA LEU A 671 -41.78 -10.61 -10.49
C LEU A 671 -42.26 -10.94 -9.07
N PRO A 672 -43.48 -11.49 -8.92
CA PRO A 672 -44.01 -11.95 -7.64
C PRO A 672 -43.15 -13.08 -7.05
N THR A 673 -42.92 -13.04 -5.73
CA THR A 673 -42.25 -14.08 -4.98
C THR A 673 -43.26 -15.02 -4.30
N HIS A 674 -42.78 -16.10 -3.69
CA HIS A 674 -43.58 -17.00 -2.85
C HIS A 674 -44.33 -16.22 -1.73
N ILE A 675 -43.70 -15.17 -1.18
CA ILE A 675 -44.30 -14.29 -0.16
C ILE A 675 -45.52 -13.54 -0.75
N THR A 676 -45.41 -13.02 -1.97
CA THR A 676 -46.50 -12.32 -2.68
C THR A 676 -47.69 -13.23 -2.81
N TRP A 677 -47.50 -14.46 -3.31
CA TRP A 677 -48.56 -15.45 -3.47
C TRP A 677 -49.18 -15.88 -2.14
N HIS A 678 -48.35 -16.08 -1.10
CA HIS A 678 -48.85 -16.42 0.22
C HIS A 678 -49.77 -15.35 0.82
N ILE A 679 -49.42 -14.04 0.63
CA ILE A 679 -50.26 -12.91 1.07
C ILE A 679 -51.63 -12.96 0.39
N LEU A 680 -51.69 -13.14 -0.92
CA LEU A 680 -52.91 -13.14 -1.71
C LEU A 680 -53.79 -14.36 -1.43
N VAL A 681 -53.22 -15.58 -1.43
CA VAL A 681 -53.95 -16.80 -1.14
C VAL A 681 -54.59 -16.74 0.25
N ARG A 682 -53.84 -16.31 1.27
CA ARG A 682 -54.35 -16.16 2.63
C ARG A 682 -55.50 -15.14 2.70
N ALA A 683 -55.40 -14.05 1.95
CA ALA A 683 -56.48 -13.02 1.91
C ALA A 683 -57.76 -13.58 1.31
N VAL A 684 -57.68 -14.28 0.16
CA VAL A 684 -58.84 -14.88 -0.52
C VAL A 684 -59.50 -15.98 0.32
N VAL A 685 -58.70 -16.82 1.01
CA VAL A 685 -59.23 -17.87 1.89
C VAL A 685 -59.97 -17.26 3.09
N ASN A 686 -59.41 -16.21 3.69
CA ASN A 686 -60.04 -15.54 4.84
C ASN A 686 -61.35 -14.80 4.41
N ASP A 687 -61.38 -14.20 3.24
CA ASP A 687 -62.57 -13.51 2.73
C ASP A 687 -63.73 -14.48 2.44
N ARG A 688 -63.44 -15.66 1.91
CA ARG A 688 -64.42 -16.73 1.73
C ARG A 688 -64.95 -17.27 3.07
N ALA A 689 -64.08 -17.42 4.10
CA ALA A 689 -64.48 -17.86 5.42
C ALA A 689 -65.41 -16.84 6.12
N THR A 690 -65.17 -15.54 5.95
CA THR A 690 -66.03 -14.46 6.49
C THR A 690 -67.36 -14.33 5.74
N SER A 691 -67.39 -14.58 4.44
CA SER A 691 -68.62 -14.58 3.60
C SER A 691 -69.53 -15.76 3.89
N GLN A 692 -68.95 -16.90 4.30
CA GLN A 692 -69.71 -18.08 4.72
C GLN A 692 -70.31 -17.99 6.13
N SER A 693 -69.65 -17.24 7.03
CA SER A 693 -70.12 -17.03 8.41
C SER A 693 -71.22 -15.95 8.54
N SER A 694 -71.50 -15.20 7.47
CA SER A 694 -72.59 -14.20 7.43
C SER A 694 -73.91 -14.77 6.91
N TRP A 695 -73.97 -16.06 6.59
CA TRP A 695 -75.16 -16.77 6.12
C TRP A 695 -75.60 -17.88 7.06
N GLY A 696 -75.12 -17.84 8.33
CA GLY A 696 -75.52 -18.77 9.38
C GLY A 696 -76.31 -18.09 10.50
#